data_d41ae2acba415b62c492b11c1bfa33f5
#
_entry.id   d41ae2acba415b62c492b11c1bfa33f5
#
_cell.length_a   1.000
_cell.length_b   1.000
_cell.length_c   1.000
_cell.angle_alpha   90.00
_cell.angle_beta   90.00
_cell.angle_gamma   90.00
#
_symmetry.space_group_name_H-M   'P 1'
#
loop_
_entity.id
_entity.type
_entity.pdbx_description
1 polymer ?
#
loop_
_entity_poly.entity_id
_entity_poly.type
_entity_poly.pdbx_seq_one_letter_code
_entity_poly.pdbx_strand_id
1 'polypeptide(L)'
;MKTHSTLLLLFFYSSTLLAQINPNDITIVRDGYGVPHIYAATDAEVAYGLAWAHAEDDFNTIQLAYLAGNALLSRYNGKAGAPADFVSQFIQSKELIEANYSSTISAPFKKVLEGYATGLNAYAKAHPEEVLEETLFPVNPKKMLRYAQLQLFISSNGDRWINAILGNRVRLELDPRTPTKGSNTFAFNSKRTTDGATYLAINTHQPLNGPVSWYEVHLHSEEGTNILGALFPGSPVVFIGANENLAWSHTVNNPDKTDVFALEMHPKNKLQYRVDSTYYTLEKHKAKMRIKLLGIPIGISKTFYKSIYGPALKNKHGYYAIRTPILNEIGALEQWWHMNKANNFSAFYKALKRKSLPGYNIGYADKNDTIFYISNGLIPKRADGYKWEDVVPGNTSKTLWKKTYPIEELPQVIQPKSGFVYNANHAPFFSSAATDNPQQDDFNPNMGFETFHNNRSTRLKNLIDQYPQLDFEDFKTIKYDKQYPQPFQFNFMNINGLYRIDAARYPDIQHLIERLQNWDKKATANSLGAATFALFYTKLGKYFPQLPPPKIFPNHLLVQAIRDVKDHMLKHFKTTELQLGEVQKLVRGGKEYPIFGLPDVITAMHAVPYKDGKREVVSGESYISLVRFTADGPEIESVMAYGNSDKPNSPHFDDQIALYQQGKTKKMSLDKAAVMATAKKVYHPK
;
A
#
# COMPACT_ATOMS: atom_id res chain seq x y z
N MET A 1 25.79 61.68 48.86
CA MET A 1 25.87 61.42 47.40
C MET A 1 25.74 59.92 47.22
N LYS A 2 24.60 59.44 46.76
CA LYS A 2 24.36 58.00 46.45
C LYS A 2 24.30 57.91 44.95
N THR A 3 25.29 57.24 44.33
CA THR A 3 25.37 56.96 42.89
C THR A 3 24.56 55.67 42.63
N HIS A 4 23.51 55.83 41.83
CA HIS A 4 22.75 54.67 41.30
C HIS A 4 23.40 54.25 39.95
N SER A 5 23.97 53.06 39.93
CA SER A 5 24.39 52.40 38.70
C SER A 5 23.21 51.64 38.11
N THR A 6 22.70 52.13 36.99
CA THR A 6 21.68 51.45 36.21
C THR A 6 22.33 50.42 35.28
N LEU A 7 22.11 49.12 35.56
CA LEU A 7 22.59 48.01 34.74
C LEU A 7 21.60 47.82 33.56
N LEU A 8 22.01 48.13 32.36
CA LEU A 8 21.25 47.91 31.13
C LEU A 8 21.42 46.48 30.66
N LEU A 9 20.43 45.59 30.89
CA LEU A 9 20.40 44.25 30.35
C LEU A 9 19.95 44.32 28.88
N LEU A 10 20.89 44.15 27.97
CA LEU A 10 20.62 43.91 26.56
C LEU A 10 20.16 42.47 26.36
N PHE A 11 18.90 42.26 26.14
CA PHE A 11 18.34 40.99 25.65
C PHE A 11 18.68 40.86 24.17
N PHE A 12 19.67 40.03 23.85
CA PHE A 12 19.86 39.55 22.45
C PHE A 12 18.69 38.59 22.12
N TYR A 13 17.68 39.08 21.44
CA TYR A 13 16.77 38.24 20.69
C TYR A 13 17.55 37.65 19.50
N SER A 14 18.11 36.45 19.64
CA SER A 14 18.51 35.66 18.49
C SER A 14 17.25 35.15 17.79
N SER A 15 16.70 35.95 16.89
CA SER A 15 15.80 35.46 15.86
C SER A 15 16.60 34.50 15.00
N THR A 16 16.41 33.20 15.19
CA THR A 16 16.77 32.20 14.18
C THR A 16 15.95 32.53 12.94
N LEU A 17 16.52 33.28 12.03
CA LEU A 17 16.07 33.37 10.65
C LEU A 17 16.11 31.91 10.14
N LEU A 18 14.96 31.25 10.07
CA LEU A 18 14.81 30.07 9.23
C LEU A 18 15.20 30.52 7.83
N ALA A 19 16.31 30.02 7.32
CA ALA A 19 16.73 30.32 5.96
C ALA A 19 15.56 29.96 5.04
N GLN A 20 15.00 30.97 4.38
CA GLN A 20 13.89 30.78 3.44
C GLN A 20 14.44 29.94 2.28
N ILE A 21 13.81 28.81 1.98
CA ILE A 21 14.17 27.99 0.82
C ILE A 21 14.08 28.85 -0.43
N ASN A 22 15.21 28.95 -1.16
CA ASN A 22 15.25 29.61 -2.44
C ASN A 22 15.00 28.60 -3.57
N PRO A 23 13.89 28.69 -4.31
CA PRO A 23 13.58 27.74 -5.37
C PRO A 23 14.65 27.62 -6.46
N ASN A 24 15.43 28.69 -6.69
CA ASN A 24 16.50 28.68 -7.70
C ASN A 24 17.69 27.78 -7.34
N ASP A 25 17.84 27.39 -6.06
CA ASP A 25 18.89 26.48 -5.61
C ASP A 25 18.49 25.00 -5.78
N ILE A 26 17.25 24.75 -6.22
CA ILE A 26 16.69 23.42 -6.45
C ILE A 26 16.66 23.12 -7.93
N THR A 27 17.30 22.05 -8.37
CA THR A 27 17.28 21.61 -9.78
C THR A 27 16.37 20.41 -9.94
N ILE A 28 15.38 20.53 -10.82
CA ILE A 28 14.51 19.43 -11.24
C ILE A 28 14.88 19.04 -12.66
N VAL A 29 15.23 17.76 -12.85
CA VAL A 29 15.55 17.17 -14.15
C VAL A 29 14.49 16.14 -14.48
N ARG A 30 13.82 16.26 -15.63
CA ARG A 30 12.88 15.26 -16.13
C ARG A 30 13.60 14.38 -17.15
N ASP A 31 13.51 13.06 -16.98
CA ASP A 31 14.00 12.08 -17.95
C ASP A 31 13.02 11.84 -19.12
N GLY A 32 13.32 10.85 -19.96
CA GLY A 32 12.50 10.49 -21.13
C GLY A 32 11.09 9.96 -20.80
N TYR A 33 10.83 9.58 -19.55
CA TYR A 33 9.56 9.05 -19.05
C TYR A 33 8.90 10.00 -18.01
N GLY A 34 9.42 11.22 -17.92
CA GLY A 34 8.89 12.24 -17.02
C GLY A 34 9.24 12.02 -15.55
N VAL A 35 10.08 11.05 -15.21
CA VAL A 35 10.51 10.87 -13.83
C VAL A 35 11.33 12.08 -13.39
N PRO A 36 10.96 12.74 -12.27
CA PRO A 36 11.73 13.85 -11.75
C PRO A 36 12.93 13.36 -10.96
N HIS A 37 14.10 13.88 -11.28
CA HIS A 37 15.32 13.79 -10.51
C HIS A 37 15.56 15.15 -9.86
N ILE A 38 15.56 15.21 -8.52
CA ILE A 38 15.57 16.45 -7.75
C ILE A 38 16.88 16.57 -7.01
N TYR A 39 17.61 17.65 -7.26
CA TYR A 39 18.94 17.94 -6.71
C TYR A 39 18.91 19.25 -5.93
N ALA A 40 19.36 19.22 -4.67
CA ALA A 40 19.54 20.41 -3.85
C ALA A 40 20.58 20.15 -2.73
N ALA A 41 20.96 21.18 -1.99
CA ALA A 41 21.93 21.06 -0.90
C ALA A 41 21.32 20.31 0.31
N THR A 42 20.07 20.56 0.66
CA THR A 42 19.43 20.02 1.85
C THR A 42 18.24 19.10 1.54
N ASP A 43 17.92 18.19 2.47
CA ASP A 43 16.71 17.34 2.38
C ASP A 43 15.43 18.18 2.32
N ALA A 44 15.40 19.33 2.99
CA ALA A 44 14.26 20.24 2.99
C ALA A 44 14.01 20.88 1.60
N GLU A 45 15.07 21.29 0.92
CA GLU A 45 15.00 21.82 -0.46
C GLU A 45 14.59 20.72 -1.43
N VAL A 46 15.14 19.50 -1.30
CA VAL A 46 14.71 18.34 -2.10
C VAL A 46 13.23 18.06 -1.89
N ALA A 47 12.73 18.13 -0.66
CA ALA A 47 11.31 17.94 -0.38
C ALA A 47 10.42 19.05 -0.98
N TYR A 48 10.91 20.29 -1.02
CA TYR A 48 10.24 21.38 -1.75
C TYR A 48 10.14 21.05 -3.25
N GLY A 49 11.26 20.69 -3.88
CA GLY A 49 11.30 20.30 -5.30
C GLY A 49 10.41 19.12 -5.62
N LEU A 50 10.36 18.10 -4.72
CA LEU A 50 9.45 16.97 -4.83
C LEU A 50 7.99 17.41 -4.81
N ALA A 51 7.60 18.25 -3.85
CA ALA A 51 6.22 18.73 -3.75
C ALA A 51 5.80 19.48 -5.02
N TRP A 52 6.68 20.32 -5.56
CA TRP A 52 6.45 21.05 -6.81
C TRP A 52 6.31 20.09 -8.00
N ALA A 53 7.31 19.23 -8.23
CA ALA A 53 7.32 18.31 -9.37
C ALA A 53 6.14 17.32 -9.35
N HIS A 54 5.78 16.82 -8.17
CA HIS A 54 4.65 15.91 -8.02
C HIS A 54 3.31 16.64 -8.26
N ALA A 55 3.18 17.89 -7.81
CA ALA A 55 2.00 18.69 -8.09
C ALA A 55 1.85 19.04 -9.59
N GLU A 56 2.96 19.24 -10.34
CA GLU A 56 2.92 19.36 -11.79
C GLU A 56 2.28 18.13 -12.45
N ASP A 57 2.47 16.93 -11.88
CA ASP A 57 1.99 15.66 -12.45
C ASP A 57 0.64 15.21 -11.89
N ASP A 58 0.36 15.44 -10.60
CA ASP A 58 -0.85 14.93 -9.93
C ASP A 58 -1.28 15.76 -8.72
N PHE A 59 -1.49 17.04 -8.89
CA PHE A 59 -1.97 17.92 -7.81
C PHE A 59 -3.35 17.54 -7.29
N ASN A 60 -4.20 17.03 -8.17
CA ASN A 60 -5.56 16.62 -7.82
C ASN A 60 -5.55 15.51 -6.76
N THR A 61 -4.80 14.42 -6.98
CA THR A 61 -4.77 13.30 -6.03
C THR A 61 -4.10 13.67 -4.72
N ILE A 62 -3.04 14.51 -4.75
CA ILE A 62 -2.40 15.04 -3.53
C ILE A 62 -3.42 15.79 -2.68
N GLN A 63 -4.23 16.67 -3.29
CA GLN A 63 -5.27 17.41 -2.56
C GLN A 63 -6.34 16.48 -1.99
N LEU A 64 -6.87 15.52 -2.79
CA LEU A 64 -7.87 14.55 -2.33
C LEU A 64 -7.37 13.75 -1.12
N ALA A 65 -6.09 13.35 -1.14
CA ALA A 65 -5.42 12.66 -0.05
C ALA A 65 -5.41 13.52 1.23
N TYR A 66 -4.98 14.76 1.11
CA TYR A 66 -4.92 15.68 2.25
C TYR A 66 -6.29 16.13 2.74
N LEU A 67 -7.26 16.30 1.85
CA LEU A 67 -8.65 16.57 2.21
C LEU A 67 -9.22 15.44 3.09
N ALA A 68 -8.97 14.18 2.69
CA ALA A 68 -9.40 13.00 3.47
C ALA A 68 -8.75 12.98 4.87
N GLY A 69 -7.42 13.14 4.94
CA GLY A 69 -6.68 13.14 6.21
C GLY A 69 -7.06 14.28 7.16
N ASN A 70 -7.54 15.40 6.62
CA ASN A 70 -7.92 16.58 7.39
C ASN A 70 -9.44 16.76 7.60
N ALA A 71 -10.23 15.72 7.27
CA ALA A 71 -11.69 15.71 7.40
C ALA A 71 -12.38 16.86 6.61
N LEU A 72 -11.90 17.11 5.41
CA LEU A 72 -12.38 18.14 4.48
C LEU A 72 -12.92 17.55 3.17
N LEU A 73 -12.74 16.23 2.92
CA LEU A 73 -13.09 15.60 1.65
C LEU A 73 -14.58 15.73 1.30
N SER A 74 -15.46 15.71 2.30
CA SER A 74 -16.89 15.88 2.10
C SER A 74 -17.30 17.27 1.61
N ARG A 75 -16.45 18.29 1.80
CA ARG A 75 -16.67 19.63 1.26
C ARG A 75 -16.55 19.63 -0.28
N TYR A 76 -15.65 18.80 -0.80
CA TYR A 76 -15.41 18.65 -2.23
C TYR A 76 -16.28 17.53 -2.82
N ASN A 77 -16.18 16.30 -2.30
CA ASN A 77 -16.86 15.11 -2.83
C ASN A 77 -18.27 14.85 -2.23
N GLY A 78 -18.82 15.79 -1.49
CA GLY A 78 -20.17 15.67 -0.91
C GLY A 78 -20.32 14.41 -0.05
N LYS A 79 -21.41 13.67 -0.24
CA LYS A 79 -21.70 12.44 0.54
C LYS A 79 -20.61 11.37 0.42
N ALA A 80 -19.95 11.26 -0.73
CA ALA A 80 -18.92 10.24 -0.96
C ALA A 80 -17.67 10.48 -0.11
N GLY A 81 -17.33 11.74 0.23
CA GLY A 81 -16.21 12.08 1.09
C GLY A 81 -16.48 11.92 2.59
N ALA A 82 -17.75 11.87 3.01
CA ALA A 82 -18.13 11.86 4.42
C ALA A 82 -17.58 10.65 5.23
N PRO A 83 -17.49 9.43 4.68
CA PRO A 83 -16.89 8.30 5.39
C PRO A 83 -15.42 8.55 5.76
N ALA A 84 -14.60 9.09 4.86
CA ALA A 84 -13.20 9.41 5.14
C ALA A 84 -13.07 10.49 6.20
N ASP A 85 -13.86 11.56 6.11
CA ASP A 85 -13.90 12.63 7.09
C ASP A 85 -14.34 12.14 8.47
N PHE A 86 -15.27 11.17 8.51
CA PHE A 86 -15.67 10.53 9.76
C PHE A 86 -14.52 9.75 10.38
N VAL A 87 -13.84 8.89 9.59
CA VAL A 87 -12.71 8.07 10.05
C VAL A 87 -11.58 8.95 10.59
N SER A 88 -11.19 10.01 9.87
CA SER A 88 -10.14 10.95 10.31
C SER A 88 -10.43 11.60 11.66
N GLN A 89 -11.70 11.94 11.93
CA GLN A 89 -12.10 12.49 13.23
C GLN A 89 -12.25 11.41 14.31
N PHE A 90 -12.74 10.23 13.93
CA PHE A 90 -12.90 9.08 14.83
C PHE A 90 -11.56 8.62 15.42
N ILE A 91 -10.50 8.56 14.63
CA ILE A 91 -9.16 8.20 15.10
C ILE A 91 -8.46 9.33 15.87
N GLN A 92 -9.06 10.50 15.96
CA GLN A 92 -8.54 11.68 16.69
C GLN A 92 -7.10 12.05 16.26
N SER A 93 -6.79 11.91 14.96
CA SER A 93 -5.45 12.15 14.41
C SER A 93 -4.96 13.59 14.68
N LYS A 94 -5.88 14.56 14.68
CA LYS A 94 -5.55 15.95 14.98
C LYS A 94 -5.00 16.09 16.40
N GLU A 95 -5.73 15.60 17.39
CA GLU A 95 -5.39 15.67 18.80
C GLU A 95 -4.09 14.92 19.10
N LEU A 96 -3.92 13.72 18.52
CA LEU A 96 -2.73 12.92 18.66
C LEU A 96 -1.48 13.66 18.14
N ILE A 97 -1.56 14.22 16.93
CA ILE A 97 -0.45 14.93 16.29
C ILE A 97 -0.14 16.23 17.03
N GLU A 98 -1.16 17.01 17.43
CA GLU A 98 -0.92 18.24 18.22
C GLU A 98 -0.19 17.95 19.52
N ALA A 99 -0.55 16.87 20.21
CA ALA A 99 0.06 16.49 21.48
C ALA A 99 1.51 15.98 21.34
N ASN A 100 1.83 15.29 20.25
CA ASN A 100 3.09 14.52 20.13
C ASN A 100 4.08 15.07 19.10
N TYR A 101 3.69 15.99 18.21
CA TYR A 101 4.53 16.50 17.13
C TYR A 101 5.88 17.04 17.62
N SER A 102 5.87 17.83 18.68
CA SER A 102 7.08 18.49 19.18
C SER A 102 8.09 17.52 19.78
N SER A 103 7.61 16.45 20.44
CA SER A 103 8.43 15.47 21.17
C SER A 103 8.84 14.26 20.31
N THR A 104 8.01 13.86 19.34
CA THR A 104 8.22 12.64 18.57
C THR A 104 8.99 12.88 17.27
N ILE A 105 8.66 13.96 16.55
CA ILE A 105 9.28 14.27 15.26
C ILE A 105 10.59 15.02 15.48
N SER A 106 11.68 14.51 14.93
CA SER A 106 13.01 15.14 15.07
C SER A 106 13.09 16.49 14.36
N ALA A 107 13.98 17.37 14.84
CA ALA A 107 14.17 18.69 14.24
C ALA A 107 14.62 18.61 12.75
N PRO A 108 15.52 17.68 12.34
CA PRO A 108 15.85 17.52 10.92
C PRO A 108 14.63 17.14 10.08
N PHE A 109 13.83 16.15 10.53
CA PHE A 109 12.68 15.71 9.75
C PHE A 109 11.53 16.74 9.73
N LYS A 110 11.39 17.60 10.77
CA LYS A 110 10.48 18.76 10.72
C LYS A 110 10.80 19.67 9.55
N LYS A 111 12.09 19.94 9.27
CA LYS A 111 12.52 20.74 8.12
C LYS A 111 12.13 20.11 6.79
N VAL A 112 12.24 18.79 6.65
CA VAL A 112 11.77 18.05 5.46
C VAL A 112 10.27 18.22 5.26
N LEU A 113 9.47 18.07 6.31
CA LEU A 113 8.02 18.28 6.26
C LEU A 113 7.66 19.72 5.93
N GLU A 114 8.38 20.70 6.49
CA GLU A 114 8.21 22.14 6.21
C GLU A 114 8.59 22.47 4.76
N GLY A 115 9.69 21.91 4.26
CA GLY A 115 10.12 22.07 2.86
C GLY A 115 9.05 21.58 1.89
N TYR A 116 8.55 20.36 2.10
CA TYR A 116 7.47 19.80 1.26
C TYR A 116 6.19 20.65 1.32
N ALA A 117 5.76 21.04 2.53
CA ALA A 117 4.57 21.87 2.70
C ALA A 117 4.72 23.24 2.00
N THR A 118 5.91 23.83 2.08
CA THR A 118 6.20 25.12 1.43
C THR A 118 6.16 25.01 -0.09
N GLY A 119 6.77 23.97 -0.66
CA GLY A 119 6.74 23.71 -2.11
C GLY A 119 5.33 23.46 -2.63
N LEU A 120 4.51 22.69 -1.89
CA LEU A 120 3.13 22.44 -2.27
C LEU A 120 2.26 23.71 -2.20
N ASN A 121 2.47 24.55 -1.19
CA ASN A 121 1.78 25.84 -1.07
C ASN A 121 2.21 26.84 -2.16
N ALA A 122 3.49 26.82 -2.54
CA ALA A 122 3.99 27.61 -3.65
C ALA A 122 3.32 27.21 -4.98
N TYR A 123 3.20 25.88 -5.23
CA TYR A 123 2.47 25.40 -6.40
C TYR A 123 1.00 25.81 -6.39
N ALA A 124 0.30 25.63 -5.27
CA ALA A 124 -1.10 26.04 -5.13
C ALA A 124 -1.31 27.55 -5.37
N LYS A 125 -0.36 28.37 -4.91
CA LYS A 125 -0.38 29.83 -5.15
C LYS A 125 -0.14 30.18 -6.62
N ALA A 126 0.71 29.43 -7.30
CA ALA A 126 1.01 29.62 -8.73
C ALA A 126 -0.11 29.12 -9.66
N HIS A 127 -0.91 28.15 -9.17
CA HIS A 127 -1.98 27.48 -9.93
C HIS A 127 -3.30 27.47 -9.14
N PRO A 128 -3.88 28.64 -8.81
CA PRO A 128 -5.12 28.72 -8.02
C PRO A 128 -6.31 28.06 -8.69
N GLU A 129 -6.32 27.97 -10.03
CA GLU A 129 -7.34 27.27 -10.81
C GLU A 129 -7.37 25.74 -10.61
N GLU A 130 -6.26 25.16 -10.16
CA GLU A 130 -6.17 23.73 -9.84
C GLU A 130 -6.54 23.42 -8.38
N VAL A 131 -6.83 24.42 -7.55
CA VAL A 131 -7.18 24.25 -6.13
C VAL A 131 -8.61 23.73 -5.98
N LEU A 132 -8.77 22.54 -5.36
CA LEU A 132 -10.08 21.89 -5.17
C LEU A 132 -10.88 22.47 -4.01
N GLU A 133 -10.20 22.85 -2.93
CA GLU A 133 -10.81 23.36 -1.70
C GLU A 133 -9.81 24.31 -0.99
N GLU A 134 -10.10 25.60 -1.01
CA GLU A 134 -9.22 26.65 -0.47
C GLU A 134 -8.88 26.47 1.01
N THR A 135 -9.83 25.92 1.82
CA THR A 135 -9.61 25.72 3.26
C THR A 135 -8.55 24.66 3.60
N LEU A 136 -8.10 23.88 2.62
CA LEU A 136 -6.95 23.00 2.78
C LEU A 136 -5.66 23.80 2.95
N PHE A 137 -5.53 24.91 2.23
CA PHE A 137 -4.30 25.71 2.18
C PHE A 137 -4.30 26.83 3.23
N PRO A 138 -3.12 27.19 3.78
CA PRO A 138 -1.85 26.52 3.54
C PRO A 138 -1.80 25.11 4.16
N VAL A 139 -1.18 24.18 3.45
CA VAL A 139 -0.77 22.89 4.02
C VAL A 139 0.38 23.13 4.99
N ASN A 140 0.47 22.31 6.04
CA ASN A 140 1.56 22.33 7.01
C ASN A 140 1.94 20.90 7.44
N PRO A 141 3.10 20.69 8.11
CA PRO A 141 3.54 19.37 8.53
C PRO A 141 2.48 18.53 9.27
N LYS A 142 1.70 19.16 10.14
CA LYS A 142 0.66 18.45 10.90
C LYS A 142 -0.49 17.96 10.02
N LYS A 143 -0.88 18.74 8.99
CA LYS A 143 -1.87 18.29 8.00
C LYS A 143 -1.38 17.09 7.19
N MET A 144 -0.08 17.05 6.86
CA MET A 144 0.55 15.92 6.17
C MET A 144 0.53 14.65 7.04
N LEU A 145 0.94 14.76 8.30
CA LEU A 145 0.93 13.64 9.24
C LEU A 145 -0.49 13.09 9.50
N ARG A 146 -1.53 13.92 9.48
CA ARG A 146 -2.93 13.46 9.58
C ARG A 146 -3.32 12.54 8.43
N TYR A 147 -2.90 12.86 7.22
CA TYR A 147 -3.12 12.00 6.07
C TYR A 147 -2.36 10.67 6.21
N ALA A 148 -1.08 10.72 6.57
CA ALA A 148 -0.31 9.49 6.83
C ALA A 148 -0.98 8.62 7.90
N GLN A 149 -1.47 9.22 8.98
CA GLN A 149 -2.17 8.51 10.06
C GLN A 149 -3.45 7.81 9.56
N LEU A 150 -4.25 8.49 8.73
CA LEU A 150 -5.45 7.90 8.13
C LEU A 150 -5.09 6.69 7.25
N GLN A 151 -4.10 6.82 6.37
CA GLN A 151 -3.66 5.71 5.51
C GLN A 151 -3.19 4.50 6.30
N LEU A 152 -2.39 4.72 7.33
CA LEU A 152 -1.84 3.64 8.15
C LEU A 152 -2.91 2.96 9.01
N PHE A 153 -3.92 3.71 9.46
CA PHE A 153 -5.09 3.13 10.12
C PHE A 153 -5.92 2.24 9.17
N ILE A 154 -6.14 2.68 7.93
CA ILE A 154 -6.82 1.88 6.90
C ILE A 154 -5.99 0.63 6.56
N SER A 155 -4.67 0.74 6.46
CA SER A 155 -3.79 -0.41 6.20
C SER A 155 -3.78 -1.44 7.34
N SER A 156 -4.23 -1.03 8.54
CA SER A 156 -4.40 -1.89 9.73
C SER A 156 -5.81 -2.48 9.85
N ASN A 157 -6.65 -2.40 8.80
CA ASN A 157 -8.04 -2.86 8.76
C ASN A 157 -9.00 -2.13 9.75
N GLY A 158 -8.60 -0.98 10.29
CA GLY A 158 -9.43 -0.24 11.24
C GLY A 158 -10.75 0.26 10.65
N ASP A 159 -10.74 0.69 9.39
CA ASP A 159 -11.92 1.11 8.64
C ASP A 159 -12.91 -0.04 8.41
N ARG A 160 -12.43 -1.28 8.21
CA ARG A 160 -13.27 -2.47 8.06
C ARG A 160 -14.06 -2.74 9.35
N TRP A 161 -13.42 -2.61 10.51
CA TRP A 161 -14.09 -2.73 11.81
C TRP A 161 -15.11 -1.61 12.02
N ILE A 162 -14.79 -0.36 11.66
CA ILE A 162 -15.76 0.74 11.69
C ILE A 162 -17.00 0.38 10.87
N ASN A 163 -16.81 -0.07 9.63
CA ASN A 163 -17.89 -0.44 8.72
C ASN A 163 -18.70 -1.63 9.25
N ALA A 164 -18.05 -2.64 9.83
CA ALA A 164 -18.72 -3.78 10.44
C ALA A 164 -19.64 -3.34 11.61
N ILE A 165 -19.10 -2.57 12.55
CA ILE A 165 -19.84 -2.08 13.73
C ILE A 165 -21.02 -1.20 13.29
N LEU A 166 -20.80 -0.26 12.36
CA LEU A 166 -21.87 0.61 11.84
C LEU A 166 -22.93 -0.15 11.06
N GLY A 167 -22.56 -1.27 10.42
CA GLY A 167 -23.46 -2.20 9.76
C GLY A 167 -24.13 -3.20 10.71
N ASN A 168 -24.06 -2.99 12.04
CA ASN A 168 -24.58 -3.89 13.07
C ASN A 168 -24.00 -5.31 13.03
N ARG A 169 -22.77 -5.46 12.54
CA ARG A 169 -21.98 -6.69 12.59
C ARG A 169 -20.94 -6.58 13.70
N VAL A 170 -20.62 -7.68 14.32
CA VAL A 170 -19.63 -7.77 15.42
C VAL A 170 -18.50 -8.72 15.08
N ARG A 171 -18.28 -8.96 13.79
CA ARG A 171 -17.16 -9.72 13.23
C ARG A 171 -16.76 -9.15 11.87
N LEU A 172 -15.50 -9.34 11.49
CA LEU A 172 -15.05 -9.07 10.13
C LEU A 172 -15.48 -10.24 9.23
N GLU A 173 -16.07 -9.89 8.12
CA GLU A 173 -16.31 -10.81 7.02
C GLU A 173 -15.37 -10.40 5.88
N LEU A 174 -14.54 -11.34 5.42
CA LEU A 174 -13.74 -11.14 4.22
C LEU A 174 -14.66 -11.24 3.00
N ASP A 175 -14.77 -10.18 2.23
CA ASP A 175 -15.43 -10.24 0.93
C ASP A 175 -14.40 -10.65 -0.13
N PRO A 176 -14.47 -11.88 -0.67
CA PRO A 176 -13.54 -12.36 -1.69
C PRO A 176 -13.61 -11.57 -3.01
N ARG A 177 -14.64 -10.72 -3.18
CA ARG A 177 -14.79 -9.83 -4.33
C ARG A 177 -14.02 -8.51 -4.15
N THR A 178 -13.59 -8.20 -2.93
CA THR A 178 -12.78 -6.99 -2.69
C THR A 178 -11.43 -7.18 -3.35
N PRO A 179 -10.95 -6.21 -4.16
CA PRO A 179 -9.62 -6.26 -4.73
C PRO A 179 -8.59 -6.50 -3.63
N THR A 180 -7.89 -7.61 -3.69
CA THR A 180 -6.78 -7.88 -2.77
C THR A 180 -5.63 -6.99 -3.16
N LYS A 181 -5.24 -6.09 -2.27
CA LYS A 181 -3.94 -5.43 -2.35
C LYS A 181 -2.88 -6.50 -2.16
N GLY A 182 -1.84 -6.45 -2.94
CA GLY A 182 -0.78 -7.42 -2.87
C GLY A 182 0.53 -6.85 -3.37
N SER A 183 1.54 -7.68 -3.41
CA SER A 183 2.85 -7.39 -3.99
C SER A 183 3.65 -8.68 -4.06
N ASN A 184 4.74 -8.68 -4.81
CA ASN A 184 5.78 -9.68 -4.71
C ASN A 184 7.11 -9.00 -4.38
N THR A 185 7.97 -9.69 -3.68
CA THR A 185 9.39 -9.35 -3.53
C THR A 185 10.19 -10.64 -3.47
N PHE A 186 11.36 -10.65 -4.07
CA PHE A 186 12.31 -11.75 -3.94
C PHE A 186 13.73 -11.22 -4.16
N ALA A 187 14.66 -11.77 -3.41
CA ALA A 187 16.06 -11.39 -3.45
C ALA A 187 16.95 -12.62 -3.50
N PHE A 188 18.07 -12.48 -4.19
CA PHE A 188 19.11 -13.48 -4.30
C PHE A 188 20.46 -12.85 -3.97
N ASN A 189 21.28 -13.56 -3.20
CA ASN A 189 22.65 -13.16 -2.99
C ASN A 189 23.60 -13.88 -3.99
N SER A 190 24.90 -13.57 -3.92
CA SER A 190 25.93 -14.07 -4.84
C SER A 190 26.00 -15.60 -4.98
N LYS A 191 25.53 -16.36 -3.98
CA LYS A 191 25.46 -17.83 -4.04
C LYS A 191 24.47 -18.35 -5.09
N ARG A 192 23.51 -17.52 -5.47
CA ARG A 192 22.39 -17.88 -6.37
C ARG A 192 22.46 -17.16 -7.71
N THR A 193 23.42 -16.27 -7.92
CA THR A 193 23.59 -15.49 -9.15
C THR A 193 24.85 -15.90 -9.89
N THR A 194 24.78 -15.91 -11.23
CA THR A 194 25.92 -16.35 -12.08
C THR A 194 27.00 -15.29 -12.19
N ASP A 195 26.64 -14.01 -11.98
CA ASP A 195 27.55 -12.85 -12.01
C ASP A 195 28.07 -12.43 -10.65
N GLY A 196 27.68 -13.14 -9.57
CA GLY A 196 28.06 -12.82 -8.20
C GLY A 196 27.44 -11.57 -7.60
N ALA A 197 26.49 -10.94 -8.29
CA ALA A 197 25.78 -9.76 -7.82
C ALA A 197 24.58 -10.12 -6.93
N THR A 198 24.15 -9.18 -6.09
CA THR A 198 22.95 -9.34 -5.26
C THR A 198 21.75 -8.73 -5.97
N TYR A 199 20.64 -9.47 -6.08
CA TYR A 199 19.43 -9.04 -6.79
C TYR A 199 18.25 -8.81 -5.86
N LEU A 200 17.41 -7.79 -6.17
CA LEU A 200 16.11 -7.57 -5.51
C LEU A 200 15.02 -7.20 -6.53
N ALA A 201 13.88 -7.86 -6.46
CA ALA A 201 12.66 -7.45 -7.15
C ALA A 201 11.72 -6.67 -6.22
N ILE A 202 11.33 -5.49 -6.67
CA ILE A 202 10.26 -4.66 -6.13
C ILE A 202 9.09 -4.79 -7.10
N ASN A 203 7.98 -5.42 -6.67
CA ASN A 203 6.83 -5.64 -7.55
C ASN A 203 5.53 -5.42 -6.79
N THR A 204 4.97 -4.24 -6.94
CA THR A 204 3.79 -3.81 -6.20
C THR A 204 2.49 -4.13 -6.94
N HIS A 205 1.44 -4.51 -6.19
CA HIS A 205 0.09 -4.67 -6.69
C HIS A 205 -0.85 -3.72 -5.95
N GLN A 206 -1.03 -2.53 -6.51
CA GLN A 206 -1.80 -1.44 -5.91
C GLN A 206 -2.88 -0.94 -6.89
N PRO A 207 -3.84 -0.14 -6.42
CA PRO A 207 -4.70 0.64 -7.31
C PRO A 207 -3.89 1.45 -8.32
N LEU A 208 -4.38 1.51 -9.56
CA LEU A 208 -3.69 2.22 -10.64
C LEU A 208 -3.96 3.73 -10.63
N ASN A 209 -4.93 4.18 -9.83
CA ASN A 209 -5.30 5.57 -9.66
C ASN A 209 -5.60 5.88 -8.19
N GLY A 210 -5.54 7.15 -7.83
CA GLY A 210 -5.95 7.66 -6.53
C GLY A 210 -4.87 7.64 -5.44
N PRO A 211 -5.22 7.83 -4.16
CA PRO A 211 -4.29 8.20 -3.09
C PRO A 211 -3.23 7.16 -2.72
N VAL A 212 -3.28 5.99 -3.31
CA VAL A 212 -2.30 4.89 -3.11
C VAL A 212 -1.72 4.38 -4.45
N SER A 213 -1.89 5.13 -5.54
CA SER A 213 -1.14 4.92 -6.77
C SER A 213 0.32 5.32 -6.56
N TRP A 214 1.21 4.74 -7.35
CA TRP A 214 2.64 5.05 -7.25
C TRP A 214 3.03 6.23 -8.12
N TYR A 215 4.01 6.98 -7.63
CA TYR A 215 4.73 8.03 -8.36
C TYR A 215 6.22 7.77 -8.21
N GLU A 216 6.94 7.63 -9.31
CA GLU A 216 8.38 7.37 -9.33
C GLU A 216 9.16 8.66 -9.27
N VAL A 217 10.27 8.68 -8.50
CA VAL A 217 11.10 9.86 -8.27
C VAL A 217 12.51 9.46 -7.88
N HIS A 218 13.48 10.35 -8.19
CA HIS A 218 14.84 10.33 -7.67
C HIS A 218 15.10 11.60 -6.84
N LEU A 219 15.54 11.41 -5.60
CA LEU A 219 15.82 12.47 -4.63
C LEU A 219 17.30 12.45 -4.27
N HIS A 220 17.98 13.58 -4.42
CA HIS A 220 19.39 13.73 -4.11
C HIS A 220 19.65 15.02 -3.32
N SER A 221 20.24 14.90 -2.12
CA SER A 221 20.74 16.02 -1.32
C SER A 221 22.18 15.82 -0.90
N GLU A 222 22.89 16.92 -0.63
CA GLU A 222 24.25 16.86 -0.06
C GLU A 222 24.26 16.43 1.42
N GLU A 223 23.07 16.36 2.06
CA GLU A 223 22.89 15.80 3.40
C GLU A 223 22.86 14.27 3.44
N GLY A 224 23.15 13.60 2.30
CA GLY A 224 23.31 12.16 2.18
C GLY A 224 22.03 11.40 1.77
N THR A 225 21.03 12.07 1.22
CA THR A 225 19.94 11.43 0.50
C THR A 225 20.36 11.23 -0.95
N ASN A 226 20.33 9.99 -1.47
CA ASN A 226 20.43 9.67 -2.89
C ASN A 226 19.58 8.43 -3.15
N ILE A 227 18.29 8.60 -3.36
CA ILE A 227 17.29 7.52 -3.39
C ILE A 227 16.41 7.62 -4.63
N LEU A 228 16.31 6.53 -5.39
CA LEU A 228 15.40 6.34 -6.51
C LEU A 228 14.35 5.31 -6.12
N GLY A 229 13.09 5.60 -6.35
CA GLY A 229 12.02 4.69 -6.01
C GLY A 229 10.64 5.32 -6.16
N ALA A 230 9.67 4.78 -5.44
CA ALA A 230 8.29 5.22 -5.55
C ALA A 230 7.68 5.61 -4.20
N LEU A 231 6.73 6.53 -4.29
CA LEU A 231 5.98 7.07 -3.15
C LEU A 231 4.50 7.23 -3.51
N PHE A 232 3.63 7.40 -2.51
CA PHE A 232 2.24 7.73 -2.74
C PHE A 232 2.01 9.24 -2.81
N PRO A 233 0.95 9.70 -3.50
CA PRO A 233 0.63 11.11 -3.62
C PRO A 233 0.62 11.84 -2.27
N GLY A 234 1.38 12.93 -2.19
CA GLY A 234 1.50 13.73 -0.97
C GLY A 234 2.56 13.25 0.03
N SER A 235 3.35 12.23 -0.28
CA SER A 235 4.48 11.82 0.57
C SER A 235 5.73 12.65 0.33
N PRO A 236 6.44 13.09 1.39
CA PRO A 236 7.72 13.77 1.27
C PRO A 236 8.92 12.83 1.17
N VAL A 237 8.70 11.50 1.19
CA VAL A 237 9.76 10.47 1.25
C VAL A 237 9.42 9.27 0.38
N VAL A 238 10.44 8.57 -0.12
CA VAL A 238 10.30 7.32 -0.88
C VAL A 238 9.93 6.17 0.06
N PHE A 239 8.96 5.35 -0.34
CA PHE A 239 8.49 4.21 0.46
C PHE A 239 9.18 2.91 0.09
N ILE A 240 9.51 2.71 -1.19
CA ILE A 240 10.19 1.54 -1.74
C ILE A 240 11.18 2.01 -2.80
N GLY A 241 12.36 1.44 -2.86
CA GLY A 241 13.36 1.86 -3.84
C GLY A 241 14.76 1.37 -3.54
N ALA A 242 15.72 2.01 -4.19
CA ALA A 242 17.13 1.71 -4.09
C ALA A 242 17.97 2.99 -3.99
N ASN A 243 19.05 2.92 -3.21
CA ASN A 243 20.13 3.89 -3.21
C ASN A 243 21.44 3.20 -3.66
N GLU A 244 22.56 3.88 -3.57
CA GLU A 244 23.87 3.36 -3.98
C GLU A 244 24.34 2.13 -3.21
N ASN A 245 23.71 1.83 -2.08
CA ASN A 245 24.16 0.84 -1.13
C ASN A 245 23.21 -0.33 -0.94
N LEU A 246 21.90 -0.06 -1.02
CA LEU A 246 20.85 -1.02 -0.66
C LEU A 246 19.53 -0.73 -1.38
N ALA A 247 18.67 -1.75 -1.42
CA ALA A 247 17.32 -1.64 -1.92
C ALA A 247 16.34 -2.38 -1.00
N TRP A 248 15.08 -1.91 -0.96
CA TRP A 248 14.03 -2.61 -0.23
C TRP A 248 12.67 -2.50 -0.91
N SER A 249 11.85 -3.50 -0.65
CA SER A 249 10.46 -3.60 -1.09
C SER A 249 9.54 -3.80 0.09
N HIS A 250 8.28 -3.34 -0.04
CA HIS A 250 7.20 -3.70 0.86
C HIS A 250 6.21 -4.63 0.17
N THR A 251 5.78 -5.68 0.87
CA THR A 251 4.57 -6.42 0.49
C THR A 251 3.55 -6.33 1.62
N VAL A 252 2.26 -6.39 1.29
CA VAL A 252 1.20 -6.37 2.31
C VAL A 252 1.31 -7.63 3.17
N ASN A 253 1.27 -7.46 4.50
CA ASN A 253 1.08 -8.53 5.46
C ASN A 253 -0.23 -8.34 6.24
N ASN A 254 -0.75 -9.43 6.77
CA ASN A 254 -2.03 -9.44 7.46
C ASN A 254 -1.98 -10.04 8.88
N PRO A 255 -0.92 -9.83 9.68
CA PRO A 255 -1.01 -10.20 11.09
C PRO A 255 -2.16 -9.41 11.72
N ASP A 256 -2.78 -9.98 12.74
CA ASP A 256 -3.84 -9.30 13.44
C ASP A 256 -3.29 -8.11 14.25
N LYS A 257 -3.67 -6.90 13.86
CA LYS A 257 -3.16 -5.63 14.41
C LYS A 257 -4.23 -4.76 15.05
N THR A 258 -5.50 -5.16 14.94
CA THR A 258 -6.64 -4.34 15.37
C THR A 258 -7.64 -5.15 16.14
N ASP A 259 -7.82 -4.81 17.40
CA ASP A 259 -8.74 -5.47 18.33
C ASP A 259 -10.00 -4.65 18.55
N VAL A 260 -11.12 -5.35 18.78
CA VAL A 260 -12.41 -4.75 19.11
C VAL A 260 -12.91 -5.27 20.44
N PHE A 261 -13.31 -4.35 21.30
CA PHE A 261 -13.72 -4.61 22.68
C PHE A 261 -15.20 -4.33 22.88
N ALA A 262 -15.97 -5.33 23.33
CA ALA A 262 -17.36 -5.14 23.73
C ALA A 262 -17.38 -4.54 25.15
N LEU A 263 -17.85 -3.30 25.28
CA LEU A 263 -17.89 -2.60 26.57
C LEU A 263 -19.13 -3.03 27.37
N GLU A 264 -18.92 -3.39 28.63
CA GLU A 264 -20.00 -3.72 29.55
C GLU A 264 -20.54 -2.45 30.21
N MET A 265 -21.70 -2.00 29.73
CA MET A 265 -22.29 -0.72 30.16
C MET A 265 -22.97 -0.85 31.52
N HIS A 266 -22.90 0.24 32.30
CA HIS A 266 -23.62 0.34 33.57
C HIS A 266 -25.15 0.29 33.33
N PRO A 267 -25.91 -0.53 34.11
CA PRO A 267 -27.34 -0.76 33.83
C PRO A 267 -28.21 0.53 33.82
N LYS A 268 -27.86 1.50 34.65
CA LYS A 268 -28.62 2.75 34.81
C LYS A 268 -27.95 4.00 34.17
N ASN A 269 -26.64 3.91 33.81
CA ASN A 269 -25.90 5.04 33.21
C ASN A 269 -25.30 4.65 31.86
N LYS A 270 -25.91 5.14 30.78
CA LYS A 270 -25.54 4.85 29.39
C LYS A 270 -24.15 5.36 28.97
N LEU A 271 -23.48 6.14 29.79
CA LEU A 271 -22.14 6.68 29.55
C LEU A 271 -21.08 6.07 30.49
N GLN A 272 -21.45 5.16 31.38
CA GLN A 272 -20.49 4.42 32.20
C GLN A 272 -20.37 2.98 31.76
N TYR A 273 -19.14 2.47 31.78
CA TYR A 273 -18.82 1.07 31.49
C TYR A 273 -17.86 0.52 32.55
N ARG A 274 -17.96 -0.77 32.83
CA ARG A 274 -17.18 -1.47 33.85
C ARG A 274 -15.87 -2.02 33.26
N VAL A 275 -14.79 -1.87 34.03
CA VAL A 275 -13.53 -2.61 33.81
C VAL A 275 -13.07 -3.14 35.16
N ASP A 276 -12.95 -4.43 35.28
CA ASP A 276 -12.76 -5.14 36.55
C ASP A 276 -13.86 -4.70 37.58
N SER A 277 -13.48 -4.11 38.70
CA SER A 277 -14.40 -3.57 39.72
C SER A 277 -14.71 -2.08 39.56
N THR A 278 -14.13 -1.38 38.56
CA THR A 278 -14.20 0.08 38.44
C THR A 278 -15.09 0.49 37.27
N TYR A 279 -15.90 1.54 37.47
CA TYR A 279 -16.64 2.18 36.39
C TYR A 279 -15.89 3.36 35.84
N TYR A 280 -15.76 3.38 34.49
CA TYR A 280 -15.18 4.46 33.70
C TYR A 280 -16.26 5.21 32.93
N THR A 281 -16.05 6.46 32.62
CA THR A 281 -16.99 7.28 31.83
C THR A 281 -16.54 7.34 30.38
N LEU A 282 -17.45 7.09 29.44
CA LEU A 282 -17.26 7.35 28.01
C LEU A 282 -17.26 8.83 27.73
N GLU A 283 -16.21 9.32 27.12
CA GLU A 283 -16.17 10.68 26.57
C GLU A 283 -16.98 10.69 25.24
N LYS A 284 -17.98 11.58 25.16
CA LYS A 284 -18.83 11.70 23.97
C LYS A 284 -18.29 12.76 23.03
N HIS A 285 -18.02 12.36 21.78
CA HIS A 285 -17.54 13.23 20.71
C HIS A 285 -18.53 13.28 19.53
N LYS A 286 -18.41 14.32 18.71
CA LYS A 286 -19.18 14.47 17.46
C LYS A 286 -18.21 14.74 16.30
N ALA A 287 -18.14 13.83 15.35
CA ALA A 287 -17.53 14.09 14.06
C ALA A 287 -18.45 15.01 13.26
N LYS A 288 -17.94 16.19 12.89
CA LYS A 288 -18.69 17.21 12.13
C LYS A 288 -18.21 17.20 10.68
N MET A 289 -19.11 17.09 9.74
CA MET A 289 -18.82 17.07 8.30
C MET A 289 -19.70 18.11 7.60
N ARG A 290 -19.19 18.71 6.54
CA ARG A 290 -19.94 19.61 5.67
C ARG A 290 -20.03 18.98 4.30
N ILE A 291 -21.25 18.61 3.88
CA ILE A 291 -21.49 18.05 2.55
C ILE A 291 -22.13 19.09 1.66
N LYS A 292 -21.76 19.15 0.39
CA LYS A 292 -22.51 19.92 -0.61
C LYS A 292 -23.67 19.05 -1.12
N LEU A 293 -24.90 19.53 -0.97
CA LEU A 293 -26.11 18.93 -1.55
C LEU A 293 -26.77 19.97 -2.44
N LEU A 294 -26.81 19.71 -3.74
CA LEU A 294 -27.31 20.66 -4.75
C LEU A 294 -26.64 22.05 -4.65
N GLY A 295 -25.34 22.07 -4.40
CA GLY A 295 -24.55 23.31 -4.24
C GLY A 295 -24.63 23.96 -2.85
N ILE A 296 -25.56 23.54 -1.98
CA ILE A 296 -25.76 24.10 -0.65
C ILE A 296 -24.95 23.32 0.38
N PRO A 297 -24.12 23.98 1.21
CA PRO A 297 -23.37 23.32 2.28
C PRO A 297 -24.29 22.94 3.44
N ILE A 298 -24.43 21.65 3.71
CA ILE A 298 -25.22 21.10 4.81
C ILE A 298 -24.27 20.50 5.84
N GLY A 299 -24.44 20.90 7.11
CA GLY A 299 -23.73 20.31 8.25
C GLY A 299 -24.37 19.01 8.69
N ILE A 300 -23.60 17.93 8.72
CA ILE A 300 -24.00 16.65 9.31
C ILE A 300 -23.06 16.29 10.44
N SER A 301 -23.53 15.52 11.42
CA SER A 301 -22.68 15.04 12.50
C SER A 301 -22.99 13.60 12.86
N LYS A 302 -21.94 12.86 13.26
CA LYS A 302 -22.05 11.51 13.78
C LYS A 302 -21.38 11.41 15.15
N THR A 303 -22.09 10.84 16.11
CA THR A 303 -21.55 10.65 17.46
C THR A 303 -20.62 9.43 17.48
N PHE A 304 -19.50 9.57 18.18
CA PHE A 304 -18.61 8.49 18.62
C PHE A 304 -18.18 8.73 20.06
N TYR A 305 -17.47 7.79 20.64
CA TYR A 305 -17.07 7.83 22.05
C TYR A 305 -15.59 7.53 22.18
N LYS A 306 -15.00 7.88 23.32
CA LYS A 306 -13.66 7.46 23.70
C LYS A 306 -13.72 6.69 25.01
N SER A 307 -13.01 5.58 25.06
CA SER A 307 -12.83 4.72 26.22
C SER A 307 -11.35 4.52 26.51
N ILE A 308 -11.00 3.85 27.60
CA ILE A 308 -9.60 3.47 27.88
C ILE A 308 -9.07 2.44 26.85
N TYR A 309 -9.95 1.72 26.17
CA TYR A 309 -9.57 0.78 25.10
C TYR A 309 -9.31 1.48 23.76
N GLY A 310 -9.80 2.69 23.56
CA GLY A 310 -9.68 3.46 22.33
C GLY A 310 -10.98 4.13 21.92
N PRO A 311 -11.06 4.71 20.70
CA PRO A 311 -12.28 5.25 20.15
C PRO A 311 -13.34 4.17 19.98
N ALA A 312 -14.62 4.51 20.27
CA ALA A 312 -15.70 3.54 20.34
C ALA A 312 -16.94 4.00 19.57
N LEU A 313 -17.68 3.03 19.07
CA LEU A 313 -18.93 3.18 18.32
C LEU A 313 -20.05 2.46 19.06
N LYS A 314 -21.27 2.97 18.88
CA LYS A 314 -22.48 2.32 19.34
C LYS A 314 -23.24 1.74 18.14
N ASN A 315 -23.69 0.49 18.27
CA ASN A 315 -24.65 -0.12 17.35
C ASN A 315 -25.86 -0.70 18.11
N LYS A 316 -26.72 -1.48 17.46
CA LYS A 316 -27.89 -2.09 18.09
C LYS A 316 -27.55 -3.13 19.19
N HIS A 317 -26.34 -3.69 19.17
CA HIS A 317 -25.89 -4.72 20.12
C HIS A 317 -25.13 -4.17 21.31
N GLY A 318 -24.64 -2.91 21.27
CA GLY A 318 -23.87 -2.32 22.36
C GLY A 318 -22.83 -1.29 21.91
N TYR A 319 -21.81 -1.10 22.74
CA TYR A 319 -20.70 -0.21 22.51
C TYR A 319 -19.43 -1.02 22.26
N TYR A 320 -18.69 -0.67 21.22
CA TYR A 320 -17.50 -1.38 20.75
C TYR A 320 -16.35 -0.40 20.57
N ALA A 321 -15.26 -0.61 21.31
CA ALA A 321 -14.04 0.18 21.19
C ALA A 321 -13.08 -0.50 20.20
N ILE A 322 -12.36 0.29 19.41
CA ILE A 322 -11.34 -0.17 18.46
C ILE A 322 -9.98 0.25 18.99
N ARG A 323 -9.04 -0.71 19.02
CA ARG A 323 -7.67 -0.48 19.43
C ARG A 323 -6.70 -1.05 18.41
N THR A 324 -5.78 -0.22 17.93
CA THR A 324 -4.64 -0.61 17.10
C THR A 324 -3.43 0.23 17.51
N PRO A 325 -2.20 -0.30 17.49
CA PRO A 325 -1.02 0.46 17.93
C PRO A 325 -0.78 1.75 17.15
N ILE A 326 -1.19 1.78 15.87
CA ILE A 326 -1.01 2.97 15.03
C ILE A 326 -1.78 4.21 15.55
N LEU A 327 -2.80 4.04 16.39
CA LEU A 327 -3.51 5.17 17.02
C LEU A 327 -2.65 5.96 18.02
N ASN A 328 -1.44 5.49 18.32
CA ASN A 328 -0.50 6.16 19.23
C ASN A 328 0.83 6.51 18.56
N GLU A 329 0.96 6.30 17.24
CA GLU A 329 2.21 6.44 16.50
C GLU A 329 2.09 7.47 15.38
N ILE A 330 3.05 8.39 15.27
CA ILE A 330 3.07 9.45 14.24
C ILE A 330 4.38 9.51 13.44
N GLY A 331 5.37 8.66 13.76
CA GLY A 331 6.73 8.71 13.23
C GLY A 331 6.96 7.92 11.92
N ALA A 332 5.92 7.38 11.29
CA ALA A 332 6.07 6.49 10.14
C ALA A 332 6.84 7.12 8.96
N LEU A 333 6.52 8.37 8.58
CA LEU A 333 7.23 9.08 7.51
C LEU A 333 8.71 9.30 7.86
N GLU A 334 9.02 9.58 9.12
CA GLU A 334 10.39 9.72 9.59
C GLU A 334 11.14 8.39 9.58
N GLN A 335 10.46 7.27 9.86
CA GLN A 335 11.07 5.96 9.72
C GLN A 335 11.47 5.68 8.27
N TRP A 336 10.62 5.96 7.27
CA TRP A 336 10.97 5.85 5.85
C TRP A 336 12.11 6.80 5.46
N TRP A 337 12.12 8.04 5.96
CA TRP A 337 13.24 8.95 5.73
C TRP A 337 14.57 8.38 6.22
N HIS A 338 14.61 7.74 7.40
CA HIS A 338 15.80 7.05 7.87
C HIS A 338 16.17 5.84 7.01
N MET A 339 15.17 5.11 6.48
CA MET A 339 15.41 4.02 5.54
C MET A 339 16.00 4.54 4.22
N ASN A 340 15.51 5.68 3.71
CA ASN A 340 16.04 6.32 2.49
C ASN A 340 17.53 6.67 2.63
N LYS A 341 17.96 7.07 3.81
CA LYS A 341 19.36 7.49 4.12
C LYS A 341 20.25 6.35 4.64
N ALA A 342 19.73 5.15 4.81
CA ALA A 342 20.50 4.03 5.25
C ALA A 342 21.55 3.63 4.19
N ASN A 343 22.78 3.38 4.61
CA ASN A 343 23.91 3.04 3.73
C ASN A 343 24.46 1.63 3.95
N ASN A 344 23.84 0.85 4.83
CA ASN A 344 24.16 -0.55 5.09
C ASN A 344 23.03 -1.21 5.87
N PHE A 345 23.07 -2.54 6.01
CA PHE A 345 22.07 -3.32 6.75
C PHE A 345 21.89 -2.87 8.20
N SER A 346 22.96 -2.55 8.92
CA SER A 346 22.87 -2.12 10.32
C SER A 346 22.09 -0.80 10.46
N ALA A 347 22.35 0.18 9.60
CA ALA A 347 21.63 1.46 9.57
C ALA A 347 20.16 1.26 9.19
N PHE A 348 19.89 0.42 8.19
CA PHE A 348 18.53 0.06 7.77
C PHE A 348 17.75 -0.65 8.88
N TYR A 349 18.34 -1.65 9.52
CA TYR A 349 17.73 -2.36 10.64
C TYR A 349 17.48 -1.46 11.85
N LYS A 350 18.40 -0.50 12.10
CA LYS A 350 18.21 0.55 13.13
C LYS A 350 17.00 1.43 12.82
N ALA A 351 16.76 1.78 11.53
CA ALA A 351 15.57 2.51 11.13
C ALA A 351 14.28 1.69 11.40
N LEU A 352 14.31 0.37 11.17
CA LEU A 352 13.18 -0.52 11.48
C LEU A 352 12.89 -0.61 12.98
N LYS A 353 13.90 -0.52 13.84
CA LYS A 353 13.74 -0.52 15.31
C LYS A 353 12.93 0.65 15.86
N ARG A 354 12.70 1.71 15.06
CA ARG A 354 11.76 2.79 15.41
C ARG A 354 10.32 2.28 15.57
N LYS A 355 9.95 1.22 14.85
CA LYS A 355 8.63 0.57 14.91
C LYS A 355 7.46 1.55 14.73
N SER A 356 7.55 2.42 13.73
CA SER A 356 6.49 3.38 13.42
C SER A 356 5.59 2.94 12.28
N LEU A 357 5.96 1.86 11.57
CA LEU A 357 5.15 1.25 10.51
C LEU A 357 4.21 0.18 11.09
N PRO A 358 2.89 0.25 10.81
CA PRO A 358 1.91 -0.66 11.41
C PRO A 358 2.07 -2.11 10.94
N GLY A 359 2.60 -2.32 9.72
CA GLY A 359 2.85 -3.64 9.19
C GLY A 359 3.09 -3.62 7.69
N TYR A 360 4.18 -4.27 7.29
CA TYR A 360 4.51 -4.67 5.92
C TYR A 360 5.57 -5.76 5.99
N ASN A 361 5.50 -6.74 5.13
CA ASN A 361 6.67 -7.55 4.86
C ASN A 361 7.73 -6.67 4.21
N ILE A 362 8.99 -6.91 4.51
CA ILE A 362 10.12 -6.20 3.92
C ILE A 362 11.06 -7.22 3.29
N GLY A 363 11.30 -7.09 1.98
CA GLY A 363 12.42 -7.72 1.29
C GLY A 363 13.53 -6.70 1.13
N TYR A 364 14.78 -7.11 1.33
CA TYR A 364 15.97 -6.25 1.33
C TYR A 364 17.13 -6.93 0.63
N ALA A 365 17.95 -6.16 -0.05
CA ALA A 365 19.25 -6.56 -0.59
C ALA A 365 20.22 -5.38 -0.55
N ASP A 366 21.54 -5.67 -0.42
CA ASP A 366 22.57 -4.64 -0.46
C ASP A 366 23.84 -5.06 -1.24
N LYS A 367 24.71 -4.07 -1.50
CA LYS A 367 25.97 -4.26 -2.20
C LYS A 367 26.99 -5.12 -1.45
N ASN A 368 26.76 -5.41 -0.16
CA ASN A 368 27.61 -6.24 0.69
C ASN A 368 27.13 -7.70 0.72
N ASP A 369 26.31 -8.09 -0.26
CA ASP A 369 25.76 -9.43 -0.42
C ASP A 369 24.78 -9.85 0.69
N THR A 370 24.20 -8.87 1.42
CA THR A 370 23.20 -9.14 2.46
C THR A 370 21.82 -9.16 1.86
N ILE A 371 21.08 -10.24 2.08
CA ILE A 371 19.65 -10.33 1.81
C ILE A 371 18.88 -10.57 3.11
N PHE A 372 17.68 -9.98 3.20
CA PHE A 372 16.88 -10.02 4.42
C PHE A 372 15.40 -10.02 4.12
N TYR A 373 14.64 -10.72 4.96
CA TYR A 373 13.19 -10.68 4.99
C TYR A 373 12.70 -10.53 6.43
N ILE A 374 11.63 -9.76 6.62
CA ILE A 374 10.91 -9.67 7.89
C ILE A 374 9.41 -9.42 7.65
N SER A 375 8.55 -10.09 8.42
CA SER A 375 7.16 -9.69 8.57
C SER A 375 7.07 -8.60 9.66
N ASN A 376 7.39 -7.37 9.27
CA ASN A 376 7.45 -6.23 10.17
C ASN A 376 6.04 -5.74 10.55
N GLY A 377 5.90 -5.23 11.78
CA GLY A 377 4.67 -4.60 12.23
C GLY A 377 4.62 -4.22 13.69
N LEU A 378 3.65 -3.38 14.01
CA LEU A 378 3.26 -3.05 15.37
C LEU A 378 2.31 -4.14 15.89
N ILE A 379 2.86 -5.28 16.31
CA ILE A 379 2.08 -6.44 16.76
C ILE A 379 1.82 -6.35 18.26
N PRO A 380 0.56 -6.31 18.73
CA PRO A 380 0.24 -6.22 20.16
C PRO A 380 0.69 -7.46 20.94
N LYS A 381 1.26 -7.26 22.15
CA LYS A 381 1.46 -8.34 23.13
C LYS A 381 0.16 -8.58 23.88
N ARG A 382 -0.59 -9.58 23.46
CA ARG A 382 -1.92 -9.93 23.95
C ARG A 382 -1.86 -11.01 25.02
N ALA A 383 -2.83 -11.00 25.93
CA ALA A 383 -2.99 -12.06 26.94
C ALA A 383 -3.54 -13.34 26.30
N ASP A 384 -3.15 -14.48 26.85
CA ASP A 384 -3.67 -15.78 26.44
C ASP A 384 -5.11 -16.01 26.90
N GLY A 385 -5.78 -16.97 26.28
CA GLY A 385 -7.15 -17.39 26.65
C GLY A 385 -8.27 -16.57 25.98
N TYR A 386 -7.96 -15.70 25.01
CA TYR A 386 -8.92 -14.95 24.21
C TYR A 386 -8.74 -15.25 22.71
N LYS A 387 -9.84 -15.21 21.96
CA LYS A 387 -9.82 -15.26 20.49
C LYS A 387 -9.73 -13.83 19.97
N TRP A 388 -8.51 -13.37 19.69
CA TRP A 388 -8.25 -11.98 19.34
C TRP A 388 -8.75 -11.57 17.95
N GLU A 389 -8.96 -12.52 17.06
CA GLU A 389 -9.62 -12.34 15.76
C GLU A 389 -11.12 -12.00 15.88
N ASP A 390 -11.74 -12.29 17.03
CA ASP A 390 -13.13 -11.97 17.35
C ASP A 390 -13.20 -10.68 18.21
N VAL A 391 -14.43 -10.27 18.54
CA VAL A 391 -14.67 -9.22 19.54
C VAL A 391 -14.38 -9.77 20.93
N VAL A 392 -13.45 -9.14 21.64
CA VAL A 392 -13.03 -9.55 22.99
C VAL A 392 -13.71 -8.74 24.09
N PRO A 393 -13.76 -9.24 25.34
CA PRO A 393 -14.34 -8.52 26.48
C PRO A 393 -13.63 -7.17 26.71
N GLY A 394 -14.43 -6.09 26.81
CA GLY A 394 -14.00 -4.74 27.19
C GLY A 394 -14.36 -4.39 28.65
N ASN A 395 -14.42 -5.41 29.52
CA ASN A 395 -14.78 -5.28 30.94
C ASN A 395 -13.66 -5.78 31.87
N THR A 396 -12.48 -6.04 31.36
CA THR A 396 -11.34 -6.51 32.14
C THR A 396 -10.03 -5.88 31.68
N SER A 397 -9.17 -5.52 32.61
CA SER A 397 -7.82 -5.01 32.34
C SER A 397 -6.91 -6.04 31.66
N LYS A 398 -7.22 -7.34 31.72
CA LYS A 398 -6.46 -8.43 31.09
C LYS A 398 -6.43 -8.31 29.56
N THR A 399 -7.50 -7.82 28.95
CA THR A 399 -7.57 -7.61 27.49
C THR A 399 -6.97 -6.27 27.04
N LEU A 400 -6.69 -5.36 27.97
CA LEU A 400 -6.11 -4.05 27.65
C LEU A 400 -4.59 -4.16 27.49
N TRP A 401 -4.12 -4.61 26.35
CA TRP A 401 -2.69 -4.66 26.04
C TRP A 401 -2.09 -3.23 25.94
N LYS A 402 -0.81 -3.11 26.32
CA LYS A 402 -0.09 -1.82 26.40
C LYS A 402 1.22 -1.81 25.62
N LYS A 403 1.71 -2.97 25.18
CA LYS A 403 3.01 -3.14 24.54
C LYS A 403 2.85 -3.87 23.20
N THR A 404 3.80 -3.64 22.30
CA THR A 404 4.00 -4.40 21.07
C THR A 404 5.26 -5.23 21.16
N TYR A 405 5.37 -6.28 20.33
CA TYR A 405 6.58 -7.07 20.21
C TYR A 405 7.74 -6.22 19.70
N PRO A 406 8.99 -6.39 20.21
CA PRO A 406 10.18 -5.82 19.60
C PRO A 406 10.44 -6.46 18.24
N ILE A 407 11.21 -5.79 17.39
CA ILE A 407 11.46 -6.26 16.02
C ILE A 407 12.19 -7.60 15.98
N GLU A 408 13.03 -7.86 16.97
CA GLU A 408 13.81 -9.07 17.11
C GLU A 408 12.96 -10.32 17.40
N GLU A 409 11.75 -10.12 17.93
CA GLU A 409 10.78 -11.19 18.21
C GLU A 409 9.80 -11.42 17.04
N LEU A 410 9.94 -10.70 15.91
CA LEU A 410 9.09 -10.89 14.73
C LEU A 410 9.70 -11.92 13.77
N PRO A 411 8.88 -12.66 12.99
CA PRO A 411 9.37 -13.62 12.01
C PRO A 411 10.26 -12.94 10.96
N GLN A 412 11.52 -13.36 10.86
CA GLN A 412 12.52 -12.78 9.98
C GLN A 412 13.56 -13.80 9.52
N VAL A 413 14.16 -13.54 8.36
CA VAL A 413 15.23 -14.34 7.76
C VAL A 413 16.37 -13.38 7.42
N ILE A 414 17.54 -13.58 8.04
CA ILE A 414 18.72 -12.75 7.82
C ILE A 414 19.80 -13.64 7.18
N GLN A 415 20.27 -13.28 6.00
CA GLN A 415 21.38 -13.93 5.29
C GLN A 415 21.24 -15.47 5.25
N PRO A 416 20.16 -15.99 4.61
CA PRO A 416 19.88 -17.42 4.61
C PRO A 416 20.98 -18.23 3.90
N LYS A 417 21.21 -19.45 4.35
CA LYS A 417 22.20 -20.37 3.73
C LYS A 417 21.82 -20.72 2.29
N SER A 418 20.52 -20.78 1.99
CA SER A 418 19.96 -21.05 0.66
C SER A 418 20.20 -19.94 -0.35
N GLY A 419 20.60 -18.75 0.09
CA GLY A 419 20.90 -17.61 -0.76
C GLY A 419 19.70 -16.90 -1.38
N PHE A 420 18.48 -17.09 -0.87
CA PHE A 420 17.30 -16.37 -1.34
C PHE A 420 16.30 -16.08 -0.23
N VAL A 421 15.55 -15.00 -0.41
CA VAL A 421 14.32 -14.69 0.34
C VAL A 421 13.24 -14.28 -0.65
N TYR A 422 11.95 -14.54 -0.32
CA TYR A 422 10.82 -14.13 -1.16
C TYR A 422 9.55 -13.94 -0.34
N ASN A 423 8.66 -13.11 -0.84
CA ASN A 423 7.31 -12.98 -0.31
C ASN A 423 6.31 -12.53 -1.40
N ALA A 424 5.14 -13.17 -1.41
CA ALA A 424 4.01 -12.85 -2.28
C ALA A 424 2.72 -12.70 -1.44
N ASN A 425 2.80 -12.04 -0.29
CA ASN A 425 1.74 -11.88 0.72
C ASN A 425 1.29 -13.22 1.36
N HIS A 426 2.18 -14.16 1.50
CA HIS A 426 1.96 -15.43 2.18
C HIS A 426 2.61 -15.41 3.57
N ALA A 427 2.38 -16.47 4.32
CA ALA A 427 2.88 -16.65 5.68
C ALA A 427 4.40 -16.43 5.77
N PRO A 428 4.88 -15.75 6.82
CA PRO A 428 6.31 -15.46 6.98
C PRO A 428 7.17 -16.73 7.20
N PHE A 429 6.53 -17.85 7.50
CA PHE A 429 7.16 -19.15 7.75
C PHE A 429 7.62 -19.89 6.48
N PHE A 430 7.45 -19.26 5.30
CA PHE A 430 7.77 -19.84 3.99
C PHE A 430 8.56 -18.86 3.10
N SER A 431 9.29 -17.94 3.70
CA SER A 431 9.93 -16.82 2.97
C SER A 431 11.35 -17.13 2.47
N SER A 432 11.83 -18.37 2.66
CA SER A 432 13.13 -18.89 2.18
C SER A 432 13.06 -20.40 2.01
N ALA A 433 14.22 -21.11 1.98
CA ALA A 433 14.24 -22.57 2.09
C ALA A 433 13.72 -23.02 3.46
N ALA A 434 13.18 -24.24 3.53
CA ALA A 434 12.58 -24.78 4.76
C ALA A 434 13.56 -24.75 5.97
N THR A 435 14.84 -24.96 5.70
CA THR A 435 15.90 -24.94 6.74
C THR A 435 16.26 -23.54 7.25
N ASP A 436 15.91 -22.50 6.51
CA ASP A 436 16.23 -21.10 6.82
C ASP A 436 15.01 -20.31 7.34
N ASN A 437 13.81 -20.90 7.21
CA ASN A 437 12.59 -20.26 7.65
C ASN A 437 12.42 -20.24 9.17
N PRO A 438 11.86 -19.18 9.74
CA PRO A 438 11.40 -19.19 11.13
C PRO A 438 10.33 -20.28 11.30
N GLN A 439 10.37 -21.01 12.42
CA GLN A 439 9.39 -22.05 12.70
C GLN A 439 8.12 -21.42 13.30
N GLN A 440 6.95 -21.80 12.81
CA GLN A 440 5.68 -21.23 13.27
C GLN A 440 5.46 -21.41 14.78
N ASP A 441 5.87 -22.54 15.33
CA ASP A 441 5.68 -22.89 16.74
C ASP A 441 6.58 -22.05 17.70
N ASP A 442 7.57 -21.33 17.18
CA ASP A 442 8.39 -20.43 17.97
C ASP A 442 7.67 -19.08 18.27
N PHE A 443 6.53 -18.83 17.63
CA PHE A 443 5.79 -17.57 17.75
C PHE A 443 4.47 -17.74 18.45
N ASN A 444 4.13 -16.78 19.32
CA ASN A 444 2.84 -16.79 20.00
C ASN A 444 1.69 -16.70 18.96
N PRO A 445 0.72 -17.64 18.96
CA PRO A 445 -0.40 -17.62 18.02
C PRO A 445 -1.23 -16.32 18.06
N ASN A 446 -1.26 -15.62 19.21
CA ASN A 446 -1.95 -14.34 19.36
C ASN A 446 -1.30 -13.19 18.55
N MET A 447 -0.16 -13.41 17.91
CA MET A 447 0.38 -12.48 16.91
C MET A 447 -0.46 -12.44 15.64
N GLY A 448 -1.21 -13.51 15.35
CA GLY A 448 -2.16 -13.59 14.24
C GLY A 448 -1.52 -13.50 12.86
N PHE A 449 -0.32 -14.08 12.69
CA PHE A 449 0.30 -14.18 11.37
C PHE A 449 -0.45 -15.15 10.48
N GLU A 450 -0.37 -14.92 9.17
CA GLU A 450 -0.85 -15.84 8.15
C GLU A 450 -0.14 -17.19 8.27
N THR A 451 -0.84 -18.28 7.95
CA THR A 451 -0.31 -19.65 8.04
C THR A 451 -0.41 -20.42 6.71
N PHE A 452 -0.69 -19.73 5.61
CA PHE A 452 -0.98 -20.36 4.32
C PHE A 452 -0.11 -19.82 3.18
N HIS A 453 0.03 -20.65 2.15
CA HIS A 453 0.50 -20.25 0.81
C HIS A 453 -0.66 -19.73 -0.03
N ASN A 454 -0.34 -18.90 -1.03
CA ASN A 454 -1.22 -18.58 -2.14
C ASN A 454 -0.62 -19.09 -3.47
N ASN A 455 -1.35 -18.96 -4.58
CA ASN A 455 -0.87 -19.45 -5.88
C ASN A 455 0.44 -18.77 -6.30
N ARG A 456 0.58 -17.46 -6.07
CA ARG A 456 1.79 -16.69 -6.39
C ARG A 456 3.00 -17.21 -5.61
N SER A 457 2.86 -17.42 -4.32
CA SER A 457 3.96 -17.90 -3.47
C SER A 457 4.40 -19.31 -3.86
N THR A 458 3.44 -20.19 -4.17
CA THR A 458 3.72 -21.54 -4.63
C THR A 458 4.42 -21.52 -5.99
N ARG A 459 3.92 -20.71 -6.94
CA ARG A 459 4.53 -20.59 -8.27
C ARG A 459 5.92 -19.97 -8.20
N LEU A 460 6.09 -18.91 -7.42
CA LEU A 460 7.37 -18.24 -7.24
C LEU A 460 8.41 -19.17 -6.63
N LYS A 461 8.04 -19.94 -5.61
CA LYS A 461 8.93 -20.95 -5.01
C LYS A 461 9.33 -22.03 -6.04
N ASN A 462 8.36 -22.53 -6.84
CA ASN A 462 8.65 -23.51 -7.88
C ASN A 462 9.63 -22.96 -8.92
N LEU A 463 9.50 -21.69 -9.30
CA LEU A 463 10.44 -21.04 -10.22
C LEU A 463 11.83 -20.88 -9.59
N ILE A 464 11.90 -20.40 -8.33
CA ILE A 464 13.17 -20.27 -7.61
C ILE A 464 13.91 -21.61 -7.53
N ASP A 465 13.20 -22.72 -7.37
CA ASP A 465 13.79 -24.06 -7.31
C ASP A 465 14.28 -24.56 -8.69
N GLN A 466 13.68 -24.07 -9.79
CA GLN A 466 14.11 -24.41 -11.14
C GLN A 466 15.44 -23.74 -11.53
N TYR A 467 15.81 -22.64 -10.85
CA TYR A 467 17.04 -21.90 -11.10
C TYR A 467 18.00 -22.00 -9.91
N PRO A 468 18.83 -23.06 -9.78
CA PRO A 468 19.84 -23.17 -8.72
C PRO A 468 20.83 -22.00 -8.72
N GLN A 469 21.19 -21.53 -9.91
CA GLN A 469 21.83 -20.26 -10.20
C GLN A 469 21.09 -19.59 -11.34
N LEU A 470 21.01 -18.28 -11.35
CA LEU A 470 20.27 -17.48 -12.30
C LEU A 470 21.09 -16.26 -12.74
N ASP A 471 20.92 -15.86 -13.97
CA ASP A 471 21.35 -14.56 -14.45
C ASP A 471 20.24 -13.51 -14.32
N PHE A 472 20.50 -12.28 -14.76
CA PHE A 472 19.53 -11.20 -14.62
C PHE A 472 18.33 -11.34 -15.58
N GLU A 473 18.46 -12.06 -16.69
CA GLU A 473 17.35 -12.36 -17.60
C GLU A 473 16.45 -13.49 -17.04
N ASP A 474 17.03 -14.49 -16.39
CA ASP A 474 16.29 -15.49 -15.62
C ASP A 474 15.47 -14.82 -14.50
N PHE A 475 16.09 -13.84 -13.80
CA PHE A 475 15.43 -13.06 -12.77
C PHE A 475 14.23 -12.28 -13.32
N LYS A 476 14.34 -11.67 -14.50
CA LYS A 476 13.22 -11.03 -15.20
C LYS A 476 12.16 -12.05 -15.63
N THR A 477 12.57 -13.23 -16.09
CA THR A 477 11.67 -14.33 -16.46
C THR A 477 10.82 -14.77 -15.29
N ILE A 478 11.40 -14.91 -14.10
CA ILE A 478 10.66 -15.21 -12.85
C ILE A 478 9.65 -14.08 -12.57
N LYS A 479 10.08 -12.83 -12.67
CA LYS A 479 9.21 -11.67 -12.39
C LYS A 479 8.00 -11.59 -13.33
N TYR A 480 8.19 -11.87 -14.61
CA TYR A 480 7.14 -11.74 -15.62
C TYR A 480 6.36 -13.04 -15.90
N ASP A 481 6.49 -14.06 -15.03
CA ASP A 481 5.71 -15.29 -15.14
C ASP A 481 4.20 -15.00 -14.97
N LYS A 482 3.42 -15.64 -15.84
CA LYS A 482 1.97 -15.44 -15.96
C LYS A 482 1.17 -16.70 -15.65
N GLN A 483 1.81 -17.72 -15.08
CA GLN A 483 1.22 -19.05 -14.93
C GLN A 483 0.82 -19.31 -13.47
N TYR A 484 -0.35 -19.94 -13.28
CA TYR A 484 -0.72 -20.50 -12.00
C TYR A 484 0.08 -21.76 -11.68
N PRO A 485 0.31 -22.11 -10.41
CA PRO A 485 0.92 -23.39 -10.05
C PRO A 485 0.02 -24.58 -10.37
N GLN A 486 0.57 -25.77 -10.32
CA GLN A 486 -0.18 -27.02 -10.33
C GLN A 486 0.21 -27.83 -9.08
N PRO A 487 -0.78 -28.23 -8.26
CA PRO A 487 -2.21 -27.97 -8.40
C PRO A 487 -2.56 -26.50 -8.16
N PHE A 488 -3.60 -26.06 -8.88
CA PHE A 488 -4.15 -24.72 -8.74
C PHE A 488 -5.08 -24.62 -7.53
N GLN A 489 -4.86 -23.66 -6.67
CA GLN A 489 -5.64 -23.48 -5.44
C GLN A 489 -6.48 -22.20 -5.51
N PHE A 490 -7.75 -22.30 -5.16
CA PHE A 490 -8.60 -21.15 -4.88
C PHE A 490 -8.88 -21.07 -3.39
N ASN A 491 -8.36 -20.07 -2.74
CA ASN A 491 -8.55 -19.87 -1.31
C ASN A 491 -10.01 -19.57 -0.95
N PHE A 492 -10.78 -18.99 -1.89
CA PHE A 492 -12.15 -18.54 -1.63
C PHE A 492 -13.24 -19.38 -2.31
N MET A 493 -12.92 -20.05 -3.43
CA MET A 493 -13.91 -20.79 -4.22
C MET A 493 -13.30 -22.09 -4.75
N ASN A 494 -13.60 -23.21 -4.13
CA ASN A 494 -13.14 -24.49 -4.62
C ASN A 494 -13.94 -24.92 -5.86
N ILE A 495 -13.35 -24.72 -7.04
CA ILE A 495 -13.89 -25.07 -8.36
C ILE A 495 -13.38 -26.42 -8.89
N ASN A 496 -12.74 -27.25 -8.05
CA ASN A 496 -12.20 -28.54 -8.49
C ASN A 496 -13.27 -29.47 -9.10
N GLY A 497 -14.55 -29.22 -8.80
CA GLY A 497 -15.68 -29.88 -9.48
C GLY A 497 -15.65 -29.69 -10.99
N LEU A 498 -15.17 -28.55 -11.51
CA LEU A 498 -15.07 -28.24 -12.94
C LEU A 498 -14.28 -29.33 -13.70
N TYR A 499 -13.18 -29.79 -13.13
CA TYR A 499 -12.30 -30.78 -13.77
C TYR A 499 -12.88 -32.22 -13.82
N ARG A 500 -14.04 -32.44 -13.16
CA ARG A 500 -14.76 -33.72 -13.14
C ARG A 500 -16.10 -33.65 -13.87
N ILE A 501 -16.44 -32.51 -14.49
CA ILE A 501 -17.65 -32.39 -15.30
C ILE A 501 -17.43 -33.15 -16.62
N ASP A 502 -18.35 -34.07 -16.92
CA ASP A 502 -18.42 -34.70 -18.23
C ASP A 502 -18.98 -33.68 -19.22
N ALA A 503 -18.13 -33.12 -20.07
CA ALA A 503 -18.48 -32.06 -21.01
C ALA A 503 -19.51 -32.51 -22.05
N ALA A 504 -19.49 -33.80 -22.45
CA ALA A 504 -20.42 -34.38 -23.43
C ALA A 504 -21.88 -34.31 -22.97
N ARG A 505 -22.14 -34.23 -21.65
CA ARG A 505 -23.50 -34.07 -21.10
C ARG A 505 -24.08 -32.68 -21.31
N TYR A 506 -23.29 -31.71 -21.80
CA TYR A 506 -23.67 -30.32 -21.97
C TYR A 506 -23.26 -29.80 -23.37
N PRO A 507 -23.85 -30.35 -24.46
CA PRO A 507 -23.42 -30.05 -25.83
C PRO A 507 -23.48 -28.57 -26.20
N ASP A 508 -24.37 -27.81 -25.55
CA ASP A 508 -24.52 -26.36 -25.73
C ASP A 508 -23.30 -25.55 -25.26
N ILE A 509 -22.50 -26.07 -24.33
CA ILE A 509 -21.30 -25.41 -23.73
C ILE A 509 -20.09 -26.34 -23.65
N GLN A 510 -20.14 -27.50 -24.32
CA GLN A 510 -19.07 -28.51 -24.28
C GLN A 510 -17.69 -27.89 -24.52
N HIS A 511 -17.54 -27.12 -25.60
CA HIS A 511 -16.28 -26.49 -25.98
C HIS A 511 -15.71 -25.52 -24.89
N LEU A 512 -16.58 -24.86 -24.11
CA LEU A 512 -16.14 -23.98 -23.03
C LEU A 512 -15.72 -24.77 -21.79
N ILE A 513 -16.39 -25.88 -21.47
CA ILE A 513 -16.01 -26.79 -20.40
C ILE A 513 -14.64 -27.38 -20.72
N GLU A 514 -14.46 -27.96 -21.91
CA GLU A 514 -13.20 -28.53 -22.37
C GLU A 514 -12.07 -27.48 -22.41
N ARG A 515 -12.35 -26.25 -22.84
CA ARG A 515 -11.40 -25.14 -22.83
C ARG A 515 -10.92 -24.82 -21.42
N LEU A 516 -11.81 -24.78 -20.42
CA LEU A 516 -11.43 -24.53 -19.03
C LEU A 516 -10.66 -25.71 -18.42
N GLN A 517 -11.05 -26.94 -18.74
CA GLN A 517 -10.39 -28.14 -18.25
C GLN A 517 -8.96 -28.30 -18.82
N ASN A 518 -8.79 -28.00 -20.12
CA ASN A 518 -7.53 -28.15 -20.86
C ASN A 518 -6.67 -26.88 -20.87
N TRP A 519 -7.12 -25.80 -20.21
CA TRP A 519 -6.34 -24.56 -20.14
C TRP A 519 -5.00 -24.80 -19.46
N ASP A 520 -3.91 -24.31 -20.09
CA ASP A 520 -2.53 -24.40 -19.60
C ASP A 520 -2.25 -23.57 -18.34
N LYS A 521 -3.27 -22.87 -17.82
CA LYS A 521 -3.23 -21.97 -16.66
C LYS A 521 -2.38 -20.72 -16.88
N LYS A 522 -2.04 -20.36 -18.13
CA LYS A 522 -1.32 -19.13 -18.45
C LYS A 522 -2.30 -17.98 -18.69
N ALA A 523 -2.07 -16.86 -18.00
CA ALA A 523 -2.86 -15.63 -18.08
C ALA A 523 -2.22 -14.65 -19.10
N THR A 524 -1.84 -15.12 -20.29
CA THR A 524 -1.33 -14.27 -21.36
C THR A 524 -2.47 -13.54 -22.08
N ALA A 525 -2.18 -12.39 -22.70
CA ALA A 525 -3.20 -11.59 -23.39
C ALA A 525 -3.89 -12.33 -24.55
N ASN A 526 -3.23 -13.27 -25.19
CA ASN A 526 -3.76 -14.09 -26.30
C ASN A 526 -4.41 -15.41 -25.85
N SER A 527 -4.52 -15.68 -24.53
CA SER A 527 -5.09 -16.93 -24.02
C SER A 527 -6.63 -16.93 -24.08
N LEU A 528 -7.21 -17.87 -24.79
CA LEU A 528 -8.67 -18.14 -24.83
C LEU A 528 -9.15 -18.72 -23.49
N GLY A 529 -8.35 -19.62 -22.91
CA GLY A 529 -8.63 -20.23 -21.60
C GLY A 529 -8.69 -19.20 -20.49
N ALA A 530 -7.74 -18.24 -20.46
CA ALA A 530 -7.71 -17.17 -19.50
C ALA A 530 -8.91 -16.20 -19.63
N ALA A 531 -9.34 -15.89 -20.87
CA ALA A 531 -10.55 -15.07 -21.11
C ALA A 531 -11.81 -15.76 -20.56
N THR A 532 -11.98 -17.03 -20.93
CA THR A 532 -13.10 -17.84 -20.45
C THR A 532 -13.11 -17.93 -18.92
N PHE A 533 -11.94 -18.15 -18.33
CA PHE A 533 -11.77 -18.25 -16.89
C PHE A 533 -12.06 -16.92 -16.16
N ALA A 534 -11.59 -15.79 -16.68
CA ALA A 534 -11.84 -14.46 -16.10
C ALA A 534 -13.33 -14.12 -16.03
N LEU A 535 -14.06 -14.43 -17.10
CA LEU A 535 -15.52 -14.28 -17.16
C LEU A 535 -16.22 -15.27 -16.23
N PHE A 536 -15.84 -16.55 -16.25
CA PHE A 536 -16.39 -17.60 -15.40
C PHE A 536 -16.26 -17.27 -13.91
N TYR A 537 -15.08 -16.86 -13.45
CA TYR A 537 -14.85 -16.48 -12.07
C TYR A 537 -15.75 -15.30 -11.63
N THR A 538 -15.97 -14.33 -12.53
CA THR A 538 -16.87 -13.21 -12.30
C THR A 538 -18.34 -13.65 -12.19
N LYS A 539 -18.76 -14.58 -13.04
CA LYS A 539 -20.15 -15.10 -13.01
C LYS A 539 -20.42 -15.92 -11.77
N LEU A 540 -19.46 -16.75 -11.33
CA LEU A 540 -19.56 -17.51 -10.07
C LEU A 540 -19.87 -16.62 -8.86
N GLY A 541 -19.27 -15.45 -8.77
CA GLY A 541 -19.50 -14.51 -7.69
C GLY A 541 -20.96 -14.06 -7.53
N LYS A 542 -21.80 -14.18 -8.58
CA LYS A 542 -23.23 -13.85 -8.52
C LYS A 542 -24.06 -14.87 -7.76
N TYR A 543 -23.63 -16.13 -7.75
CA TYR A 543 -24.36 -17.21 -7.11
C TYR A 543 -24.11 -17.31 -5.60
N PHE A 544 -23.15 -16.54 -5.08
CA PHE A 544 -22.80 -16.48 -3.66
C PHE A 544 -22.71 -15.03 -3.18
N PRO A 545 -23.85 -14.33 -3.08
CA PRO A 545 -23.85 -12.96 -2.55
C PRO A 545 -23.57 -12.92 -1.04
N GLN A 546 -23.70 -14.07 -0.34
CA GLN A 546 -23.41 -14.20 1.09
C GLN A 546 -22.06 -14.89 1.33
N LEU A 547 -21.31 -14.37 2.27
CA LEU A 547 -20.01 -14.88 2.70
C LEU A 547 -20.12 -15.68 4.01
N PRO A 548 -19.27 -16.71 4.21
CA PRO A 548 -18.28 -17.28 3.30
C PRO A 548 -18.91 -18.13 2.18
N PRO A 549 -18.28 -18.19 0.99
CA PRO A 549 -18.72 -19.09 -0.06
C PRO A 549 -18.57 -20.56 0.39
N PRO A 550 -19.36 -21.51 -0.16
CA PRO A 550 -19.24 -22.91 0.18
C PRO A 550 -17.84 -23.43 -0.14
N LYS A 551 -17.30 -24.31 0.71
CA LYS A 551 -15.98 -24.93 0.51
C LYS A 551 -15.87 -25.68 -0.84
N ILE A 552 -17.00 -26.18 -1.36
CA ILE A 552 -17.10 -26.89 -2.64
C ILE A 552 -18.30 -26.32 -3.41
N PHE A 553 -18.08 -25.87 -4.65
CA PHE A 553 -19.16 -25.41 -5.52
C PHE A 553 -19.94 -26.59 -6.09
N PRO A 554 -21.30 -26.57 -6.01
CA PRO A 554 -22.14 -27.56 -6.66
C PRO A 554 -21.95 -27.52 -8.19
N ASN A 555 -21.84 -28.71 -8.83
CA ASN A 555 -21.58 -28.81 -10.27
C ASN A 555 -22.63 -28.07 -11.13
N HIS A 556 -23.91 -28.07 -10.73
CA HIS A 556 -24.96 -27.37 -11.48
C HIS A 556 -24.73 -25.84 -11.53
N LEU A 557 -24.15 -25.24 -10.49
CA LEU A 557 -23.82 -23.82 -10.48
C LEU A 557 -22.57 -23.52 -11.31
N LEU A 558 -21.60 -24.44 -11.36
CA LEU A 558 -20.45 -24.33 -12.27
C LEU A 558 -20.93 -24.33 -13.72
N VAL A 559 -21.79 -25.28 -14.09
CA VAL A 559 -22.39 -25.39 -15.43
C VAL A 559 -23.20 -24.12 -15.76
N GLN A 560 -24.04 -23.66 -14.83
CA GLN A 560 -24.81 -22.44 -15.07
C GLN A 560 -23.92 -21.21 -15.28
N ALA A 561 -22.85 -21.07 -14.49
CA ALA A 561 -21.88 -19.99 -14.69
C ALA A 561 -21.20 -20.04 -16.07
N ILE A 562 -20.92 -21.24 -16.60
CA ILE A 562 -20.36 -21.39 -17.94
C ILE A 562 -21.37 -21.01 -19.03
N ARG A 563 -22.67 -21.34 -18.84
CA ARG A 563 -23.74 -20.84 -19.73
C ARG A 563 -23.81 -19.31 -19.72
N ASP A 564 -23.77 -18.70 -18.53
CA ASP A 564 -23.74 -17.23 -18.41
C ASP A 564 -22.50 -16.61 -19.08
N VAL A 565 -21.37 -17.33 -19.13
CA VAL A 565 -20.17 -16.91 -19.89
C VAL A 565 -20.47 -16.94 -21.38
N LYS A 566 -21.01 -18.05 -21.91
CA LYS A 566 -21.40 -18.17 -23.31
C LYS A 566 -22.33 -17.02 -23.74
N ASP A 567 -23.41 -16.82 -22.96
CA ASP A 567 -24.38 -15.77 -23.23
C ASP A 567 -23.75 -14.37 -23.21
N HIS A 568 -22.85 -14.12 -22.27
CA HIS A 568 -22.10 -12.88 -22.20
C HIS A 568 -21.20 -12.68 -23.42
N MET A 569 -20.45 -13.71 -23.82
CA MET A 569 -19.56 -13.68 -24.99
C MET A 569 -20.34 -13.44 -26.27
N LEU A 570 -21.43 -14.18 -26.51
CA LEU A 570 -22.26 -14.02 -27.70
C LEU A 570 -22.99 -12.68 -27.73
N LYS A 571 -23.49 -12.22 -26.58
CA LYS A 571 -24.18 -10.92 -26.47
C LYS A 571 -23.28 -9.75 -26.85
N HIS A 572 -22.08 -9.71 -26.29
CA HIS A 572 -21.20 -8.55 -26.37
C HIS A 572 -20.16 -8.65 -27.50
N PHE A 573 -19.66 -9.84 -27.78
CA PHE A 573 -18.54 -10.06 -28.71
C PHE A 573 -18.92 -10.85 -29.96
N LYS A 574 -20.10 -11.45 -30.01
CA LYS A 574 -20.63 -12.26 -31.14
C LYS A 574 -19.83 -13.56 -31.43
N THR A 575 -18.94 -13.95 -30.51
CA THR A 575 -18.10 -15.15 -30.60
C THR A 575 -17.80 -15.70 -29.22
N THR A 576 -17.48 -16.98 -29.13
CA THR A 576 -16.90 -17.62 -27.93
C THR A 576 -15.38 -17.78 -28.01
N GLU A 577 -14.78 -17.42 -29.15
CA GLU A 577 -13.33 -17.46 -29.39
C GLU A 577 -12.71 -16.09 -29.05
N LEU A 578 -12.58 -15.81 -27.74
CA LEU A 578 -12.08 -14.54 -27.22
C LEU A 578 -10.75 -14.72 -26.50
N GLN A 579 -9.80 -13.87 -26.83
CA GLN A 579 -8.53 -13.76 -26.12
C GLN A 579 -8.69 -12.89 -24.85
N LEU A 580 -7.85 -13.11 -23.82
CA LEU A 580 -7.93 -12.33 -22.58
C LEU A 580 -7.81 -10.82 -22.84
N GLY A 581 -6.88 -10.40 -23.71
CA GLY A 581 -6.68 -8.99 -24.05
C GLY A 581 -7.84 -8.34 -24.82
N GLU A 582 -8.78 -9.12 -25.38
CA GLU A 582 -10.00 -8.57 -25.95
C GLU A 582 -11.03 -8.23 -24.84
N VAL A 583 -11.07 -9.06 -23.80
CA VAL A 583 -12.00 -8.93 -22.68
C VAL A 583 -11.46 -7.99 -21.59
N GLN A 584 -10.16 -8.09 -21.25
CA GLN A 584 -9.50 -7.38 -20.18
C GLN A 584 -8.66 -6.23 -20.71
N LYS A 585 -8.92 -5.02 -20.19
CA LYS A 585 -8.26 -3.79 -20.62
C LYS A 585 -7.66 -3.05 -19.45
N LEU A 586 -6.49 -2.51 -19.65
CA LEU A 586 -6.02 -1.36 -18.88
C LEU A 586 -6.61 -0.13 -19.58
N VAL A 587 -7.32 0.72 -18.82
CA VAL A 587 -8.00 1.90 -19.39
C VAL A 587 -7.35 3.15 -18.85
N ARG A 588 -6.91 4.02 -19.77
CA ARG A 588 -6.28 5.29 -19.38
C ARG A 588 -6.75 6.40 -20.31
N GLY A 589 -7.38 7.45 -19.78
CA GLY A 589 -7.92 8.55 -20.58
C GLY A 589 -8.92 8.12 -21.67
N GLY A 590 -9.66 7.04 -21.45
CA GLY A 590 -10.59 6.46 -22.41
C GLY A 590 -9.95 5.54 -23.47
N LYS A 591 -8.62 5.50 -23.57
CA LYS A 591 -7.90 4.53 -24.40
C LYS A 591 -7.89 3.17 -23.71
N GLU A 592 -8.02 2.09 -24.48
CA GLU A 592 -8.11 0.71 -24.00
C GLU A 592 -6.89 -0.08 -24.48
N TYR A 593 -6.09 -0.59 -23.54
CA TYR A 593 -4.91 -1.37 -23.82
C TYR A 593 -5.16 -2.84 -23.45
N PRO A 594 -5.00 -3.80 -24.39
CA PRO A 594 -5.07 -5.23 -24.10
C PRO A 594 -4.06 -5.58 -23.02
N ILE A 595 -4.45 -6.36 -21.99
CA ILE A 595 -3.53 -6.66 -20.90
C ILE A 595 -3.64 -8.12 -20.45
N PHE A 596 -2.49 -8.69 -20.06
CA PHE A 596 -2.34 -10.00 -19.46
C PHE A 596 -2.54 -9.95 -17.94
N GLY A 597 -2.41 -11.09 -17.29
CA GLY A 597 -2.48 -11.23 -15.83
C GLY A 597 -3.91 -11.44 -15.33
N LEU A 598 -4.02 -12.16 -14.23
CA LEU A 598 -5.26 -12.45 -13.52
C LEU A 598 -5.00 -12.36 -12.01
N PRO A 599 -6.03 -12.33 -11.16
CA PRO A 599 -5.81 -12.36 -9.71
C PRO A 599 -4.97 -13.57 -9.30
N ASP A 600 -4.00 -13.33 -8.41
CA ASP A 600 -3.15 -14.36 -7.80
C ASP A 600 -2.22 -15.15 -8.74
N VAL A 601 -1.85 -14.58 -9.90
CA VAL A 601 -0.63 -14.93 -10.65
C VAL A 601 0.48 -13.94 -10.29
N ILE A 602 1.76 -14.24 -10.58
CA ILE A 602 2.88 -13.33 -10.24
C ILE A 602 2.65 -11.95 -10.87
N THR A 603 2.24 -11.89 -12.12
CA THR A 603 1.80 -10.68 -12.83
C THR A 603 0.32 -10.37 -12.52
N ALA A 604 -0.02 -10.18 -11.25
CA ALA A 604 -1.41 -10.07 -10.81
C ALA A 604 -2.13 -8.83 -11.35
N MET A 605 -3.33 -9.05 -11.90
CA MET A 605 -4.26 -8.00 -12.34
C MET A 605 -5.66 -8.28 -11.83
N HIS A 606 -6.30 -7.25 -11.28
CA HIS A 606 -7.67 -7.29 -10.83
C HIS A 606 -8.54 -6.37 -11.67
N ALA A 607 -9.56 -6.93 -12.33
CA ALA A 607 -10.43 -6.21 -13.23
C ALA A 607 -11.88 -6.26 -12.78
N VAL A 608 -12.58 -5.15 -12.97
CA VAL A 608 -14.03 -4.98 -12.70
C VAL A 608 -14.82 -4.91 -14.01
N PRO A 609 -16.16 -5.10 -13.98
CA PRO A 609 -16.99 -4.92 -15.18
C PRO A 609 -16.82 -3.52 -15.78
N TYR A 610 -16.73 -3.46 -17.10
CA TYR A 610 -16.59 -2.25 -17.90
C TYR A 610 -17.58 -2.26 -19.08
N LYS A 611 -17.63 -1.18 -19.85
CA LYS A 611 -18.53 -1.04 -21.02
C LYS A 611 -18.38 -2.18 -22.04
N ASP A 612 -19.40 -2.45 -22.80
CA ASP A 612 -19.45 -3.42 -23.91
C ASP A 612 -19.05 -4.85 -23.51
N GLY A 613 -19.33 -5.25 -22.28
CA GLY A 613 -18.99 -6.58 -21.78
C GLY A 613 -17.52 -6.80 -21.42
N LYS A 614 -16.67 -5.79 -21.57
CA LYS A 614 -15.26 -5.79 -21.21
C LYS A 614 -15.05 -5.68 -19.71
N ARG A 615 -13.83 -5.79 -19.29
CA ARG A 615 -13.36 -5.64 -17.91
C ARG A 615 -12.20 -4.64 -17.87
N GLU A 616 -12.28 -3.69 -16.95
CA GLU A 616 -11.24 -2.69 -16.69
C GLU A 616 -10.35 -3.12 -15.52
N VAL A 617 -9.06 -3.14 -15.72
CA VAL A 617 -8.09 -3.35 -14.64
C VAL A 617 -8.03 -2.09 -13.77
N VAL A 618 -8.35 -2.25 -12.49
CA VAL A 618 -8.37 -1.15 -11.51
C VAL A 618 -7.24 -1.24 -10.49
N SER A 619 -6.65 -2.43 -10.34
CA SER A 619 -5.50 -2.65 -9.46
C SER A 619 -4.70 -3.86 -9.93
N GLY A 620 -3.45 -3.93 -9.51
CA GLY A 620 -2.53 -5.00 -9.88
C GLY A 620 -1.11 -4.45 -9.99
N GLU A 621 -0.33 -5.04 -10.86
CA GLU A 621 1.02 -4.55 -11.14
C GLU A 621 0.98 -3.06 -11.44
N SER A 622 1.80 -2.31 -10.71
CA SER A 622 1.79 -0.86 -10.76
C SER A 622 3.21 -0.30 -10.86
N TYR A 623 3.98 -0.29 -9.79
CA TYR A 623 5.41 0.03 -9.83
C TYR A 623 6.24 -1.24 -9.72
N ILE A 624 7.16 -1.42 -10.66
CA ILE A 624 8.11 -2.54 -10.73
C ILE A 624 9.51 -1.93 -10.78
N SER A 625 10.42 -2.43 -9.94
CA SER A 625 11.84 -2.12 -10.05
C SER A 625 12.66 -3.40 -9.82
N LEU A 626 13.65 -3.59 -10.66
CA LEU A 626 14.59 -4.71 -10.62
C LEU A 626 15.98 -4.12 -10.36
N VAL A 627 16.57 -4.49 -9.25
CA VAL A 627 17.84 -3.94 -8.77
C VAL A 627 18.86 -5.05 -8.69
N ARG A 628 20.07 -4.81 -9.22
CA ARG A 628 21.24 -5.64 -8.96
C ARG A 628 22.42 -4.80 -8.50
N PHE A 629 23.12 -5.28 -7.51
CA PHE A 629 24.33 -4.67 -6.98
C PHE A 629 25.54 -5.40 -7.54
N THR A 630 26.15 -4.80 -8.55
CA THR A 630 27.37 -5.31 -9.20
C THR A 630 28.61 -4.70 -8.57
N ALA A 631 29.80 -5.15 -8.98
CA ALA A 631 31.07 -4.56 -8.56
C ALA A 631 31.20 -3.08 -8.98
N ASP A 632 30.57 -2.69 -10.08
CA ASP A 632 30.59 -1.31 -10.63
C ASP A 632 29.51 -0.41 -10.02
N GLY A 633 28.64 -0.94 -9.15
CA GLY A 633 27.57 -0.23 -8.49
C GLY A 633 26.17 -0.78 -8.78
N PRO A 634 25.10 -0.11 -8.31
CA PRO A 634 23.74 -0.57 -8.53
C PRO A 634 23.29 -0.34 -9.98
N GLU A 635 22.73 -1.36 -10.58
CA GLU A 635 21.95 -1.26 -11.81
C GLU A 635 20.47 -1.37 -11.48
N ILE A 636 19.71 -0.36 -11.90
CA ILE A 636 18.29 -0.21 -11.57
C ILE A 636 17.49 -0.16 -12.86
N GLU A 637 16.54 -1.06 -13.00
CA GLU A 637 15.55 -1.02 -14.06
C GLU A 637 14.16 -0.86 -13.45
N SER A 638 13.30 -0.03 -14.05
CA SER A 638 11.94 0.17 -13.55
C SER A 638 10.90 0.31 -14.66
N VAL A 639 9.64 0.11 -14.31
CA VAL A 639 8.49 0.45 -15.15
C VAL A 639 7.26 0.69 -14.28
N MET A 640 6.46 1.68 -14.68
CA MET A 640 5.10 1.86 -14.21
C MET A 640 4.15 1.16 -15.18
N ALA A 641 3.10 0.49 -14.69
CA ALA A 641 2.10 -0.11 -15.57
C ALA A 641 1.18 0.94 -16.25
N TYR A 642 1.47 2.22 -16.06
CA TYR A 642 0.75 3.35 -16.64
C TYR A 642 1.74 4.43 -17.12
N GLY A 643 1.97 5.47 -16.43
CA GLY A 643 2.93 6.54 -16.69
C GLY A 643 3.18 7.33 -15.42
N ASN A 644 4.10 8.30 -15.44
CA ASN A 644 4.48 9.04 -14.24
C ASN A 644 3.71 10.36 -14.05
N SER A 645 2.58 10.53 -14.73
CA SER A 645 1.68 11.68 -14.57
C SER A 645 0.23 11.23 -14.57
N ASP A 646 -0.63 11.88 -13.76
CA ASP A 646 -2.07 11.66 -13.77
C ASP A 646 -2.85 12.76 -14.53
N LYS A 647 -2.14 13.70 -15.16
CA LYS A 647 -2.73 14.71 -16.05
C LYS A 647 -2.96 14.10 -17.44
N PRO A 648 -4.23 14.04 -17.96
CA PRO A 648 -4.53 13.38 -19.25
C PRO A 648 -3.81 13.97 -20.47
N ASN A 649 -3.41 15.22 -20.38
CA ASN A 649 -2.68 15.93 -21.47
C ASN A 649 -1.16 15.78 -21.36
N SER A 650 -0.65 15.12 -20.32
CA SER A 650 0.78 14.85 -20.17
C SER A 650 1.22 13.77 -21.17
N PRO A 651 2.38 13.90 -21.83
CA PRO A 651 2.96 12.83 -22.62
C PRO A 651 3.31 11.60 -21.75
N HIS A 652 3.43 11.78 -20.41
CA HIS A 652 3.77 10.76 -19.46
C HIS A 652 2.55 10.19 -18.73
N PHE A 653 1.35 10.36 -19.31
CA PHE A 653 0.11 9.82 -18.74
C PHE A 653 -0.04 8.31 -18.95
N ASP A 654 0.37 7.80 -20.12
CA ASP A 654 0.20 6.41 -20.54
C ASP A 654 1.43 5.82 -21.28
N ASP A 655 2.55 6.53 -21.32
CA ASP A 655 3.73 6.23 -22.15
C ASP A 655 4.47 4.94 -21.74
N GLN A 656 4.32 4.48 -20.49
CA GLN A 656 4.98 3.26 -20.02
C GLN A 656 4.13 1.99 -20.21
N ILE A 657 2.85 2.11 -20.62
CA ILE A 657 1.96 0.95 -20.84
C ILE A 657 2.53 0.00 -21.89
N ALA A 658 3.01 0.53 -23.03
CA ALA A 658 3.57 -0.28 -24.09
C ALA A 658 4.86 -1.01 -23.66
N LEU A 659 5.68 -0.37 -22.85
CA LEU A 659 6.87 -0.96 -22.26
C LEU A 659 6.49 -2.14 -21.34
N TYR A 660 5.54 -1.92 -20.45
CA TYR A 660 5.03 -2.93 -19.53
C TYR A 660 4.37 -4.12 -20.26
N GLN A 661 3.54 -3.87 -21.29
CA GLN A 661 2.91 -4.93 -22.11
C GLN A 661 3.93 -5.86 -22.75
N GLN A 662 5.12 -5.34 -23.10
CA GLN A 662 6.22 -6.10 -23.68
C GLN A 662 7.10 -6.82 -22.64
N GLY A 663 6.81 -6.65 -21.34
CA GLY A 663 7.65 -7.18 -20.26
C GLY A 663 9.03 -6.50 -20.19
N LYS A 664 9.11 -5.25 -20.63
CA LYS A 664 10.34 -4.44 -20.64
C LYS A 664 10.35 -3.42 -19.53
N THR A 665 11.54 -2.98 -19.18
CA THR A 665 11.84 -1.95 -18.20
C THR A 665 12.70 -0.85 -18.83
N LYS A 666 12.73 0.31 -18.20
CA LYS A 666 13.68 1.39 -18.51
C LYS A 666 14.85 1.36 -17.52
N LYS A 667 16.06 1.68 -17.99
CA LYS A 667 17.23 1.86 -17.13
C LYS A 667 17.15 3.18 -16.40
N MET A 668 17.43 3.16 -15.12
CA MET A 668 17.43 4.33 -14.25
C MET A 668 18.84 4.52 -13.67
N SER A 669 19.18 5.76 -13.31
CA SER A 669 20.49 6.12 -12.76
C SER A 669 20.36 6.97 -11.49
N LEU A 670 21.25 6.72 -10.53
CA LEU A 670 21.50 7.59 -9.37
C LEU A 670 22.62 8.60 -9.64
N ASP A 671 23.39 8.39 -10.70
CA ASP A 671 24.49 9.31 -11.08
C ASP A 671 23.97 10.57 -11.74
N LYS A 672 24.31 11.73 -11.18
CA LYS A 672 23.85 13.04 -11.66
C LYS A 672 24.30 13.33 -13.09
N ALA A 673 25.52 12.95 -13.46
CA ALA A 673 26.03 13.23 -14.81
C ALA A 673 25.30 12.37 -15.86
N ALA A 674 25.04 11.11 -15.58
CA ALA A 674 24.25 10.23 -16.45
C ALA A 674 22.80 10.72 -16.60
N VAL A 675 22.17 11.17 -15.52
CA VAL A 675 20.81 11.76 -15.55
C VAL A 675 20.80 13.04 -16.40
N MET A 676 21.75 13.93 -16.20
CA MET A 676 21.87 15.18 -16.97
C MET A 676 22.11 14.93 -18.46
N ALA A 677 22.88 13.90 -18.82
CA ALA A 677 23.15 13.54 -20.21
C ALA A 677 21.89 13.07 -20.98
N THR A 678 20.88 12.52 -20.28
CA THR A 678 19.63 12.02 -20.87
C THR A 678 18.41 12.91 -20.58
N ALA A 679 18.65 14.07 -19.95
CA ALA A 679 17.62 15.02 -19.54
C ALA A 679 16.76 15.51 -20.72
N LYS A 680 15.44 15.51 -20.54
CA LYS A 680 14.49 16.12 -21.48
C LYS A 680 14.13 17.54 -21.08
N LYS A 681 14.14 17.84 -19.80
CA LYS A 681 13.87 19.16 -19.25
C LYS A 681 14.67 19.37 -17.96
N VAL A 682 15.30 20.53 -17.84
CA VAL A 682 15.98 20.97 -16.61
C VAL A 682 15.41 22.32 -16.22
N TYR A 683 14.98 22.48 -14.97
CA TYR A 683 14.34 23.70 -14.50
C TYR A 683 14.39 23.82 -12.97
N HIS A 684 13.96 24.97 -12.46
CA HIS A 684 13.79 25.24 -11.04
C HIS A 684 12.30 25.36 -10.70
N PRO A 685 11.84 24.93 -9.51
CA PRO A 685 10.50 25.27 -9.03
C PRO A 685 10.33 26.78 -8.90
N LYS A 686 9.10 27.25 -8.69
CA LYS A 686 8.81 28.68 -8.51
C LYS A 686 8.43 29.01 -7.08
#